data_7f6ccb0b4707cbc16efff93eb9c3d463
#
_entry.id   7f6ccb0b4707cbc16efff93eb9c3d463
#
_cell.length_a   1.000
_cell.length_b   1.000
_cell.length_c   1.000
_cell.angle_alpha   90.00
_cell.angle_beta   90.00
_cell.angle_gamma   90.00
#
_symmetry.space_group_name_H-M   'P 1'
#
loop_
_entity.id
_entity.type
_entity.pdbx_description
1 polymer ?
#
loop_
_entity_poly.entity_id
_entity_poly.type
_entity_poly.pdbx_seq_one_letter_code
_entity_poly.pdbx_strand_id
1 'polypeptide(L)'
;MLCSKCNKRPAVVFVSNSADGQSKGYCLTCAKELGIKPVEDLINKMGITDDDLEAVQDQMTSIMDNLGENGDLQSMVESMGIDPEALQGELVNLNDDNNDDDEDGDKDFTPGGAPTFPAFFNSMFSGNNPNSNGDNSDNKKKDKKDKSKKNRKFINLYCEDLTKKAKNGLVDRVIGRDKEIERIIQILSRRTKNNPCLIGEPGVGKTAIAEGLAGRIVEGNVPLRLRNKEIHLLDLTSLVAGTQFRGQFESRIKGLIKEVKEAGNIILFIDEVHSLVGTGDSEGTMNAANILKPALSRGEIQVIGATTFTEYRKYIEKDSALERRFQPVKVGEPSIEETIDVLTGVKSYYEIHHRVAVSDDIVRKAVIFSERYITDRFLPDKAIDLLDESCACCALRSKAMEEYDKLSVEKKELAIKRDNLSSADDVNFEEIAKIKTQLLNIDEKMKELELEAVNVQVTEEDLAKVIELWTGIPSSRIRENELAKLHDLEEKLNKKIIGQEEAVKALSSAIKRSRLQISPRRRPASFIFVGPTGVGKTELVKVLSKELFDSPETLIRLDMSEFMEKHSVSKIIGSPPGYVGYDEAGQVTEKVRRRPYSVLLFDEIEKAHPDVMNILLQILDEGKVTDAHGREVNFENTVIVMTSNAGSDKRENALGFGKTQADAHKEKAMKALSEFLRPEFLARVDEILVFRDLDENDFKKISALLLDEYVPTLKEKGITFKYDDKACTALAEKAKGGKSGARDLRNIIRKEVEDKIAEEIIDAGNTSLSGIAVTAEDNKIKLEVM
;
A
#
# COMPACT_ATOMS: atom_id res chain seq x y z
N MET A 1 19.16 40.95 -37.56
CA MET A 1 18.22 40.95 -38.74
C MET A 1 17.07 41.90 -38.46
N LEU A 2 16.76 42.79 -39.42
CA LEU A 2 15.59 43.69 -39.33
C LEU A 2 14.29 42.97 -39.77
N CYS A 3 13.17 43.42 -39.27
CA CYS A 3 11.83 42.88 -39.59
C CYS A 3 11.55 42.93 -41.08
N SER A 4 11.17 41.78 -41.68
CA SER A 4 10.90 41.63 -43.11
C SER A 4 9.67 42.46 -43.62
N LYS A 5 8.80 42.98 -42.71
CA LYS A 5 7.62 43.77 -43.07
C LYS A 5 7.89 45.28 -42.92
N CYS A 6 8.42 45.74 -41.79
CA CYS A 6 8.61 47.18 -41.56
C CYS A 6 10.02 47.66 -41.84
N ASN A 7 11.02 46.83 -41.90
CA ASN A 7 12.44 47.11 -42.13
C ASN A 7 13.05 48.18 -41.19
N LYS A 8 12.36 48.49 -40.07
CA LYS A 8 12.76 49.49 -39.10
C LYS A 8 13.13 48.93 -37.72
N ARG A 9 12.57 47.80 -37.36
CA ARG A 9 12.66 47.21 -36.05
C ARG A 9 13.31 45.85 -36.11
N PRO A 10 13.99 45.36 -35.05
CA PRO A 10 14.63 44.05 -35.02
C PRO A 10 13.57 42.93 -35.11
N ALA A 11 13.91 41.85 -35.84
CA ALA A 11 13.08 40.66 -35.97
C ALA A 11 13.21 39.78 -34.72
N VAL A 12 12.09 39.44 -34.10
CA VAL A 12 12.00 38.63 -32.87
C VAL A 12 11.24 37.32 -33.10
N VAL A 13 10.35 37.31 -34.10
CA VAL A 13 9.54 36.14 -34.45
C VAL A 13 9.95 35.66 -35.85
N PHE A 14 10.40 34.40 -35.93
CA PHE A 14 10.81 33.81 -37.22
C PHE A 14 9.77 32.78 -37.64
N VAL A 15 9.23 32.95 -38.87
CA VAL A 15 8.25 32.03 -39.46
C VAL A 15 8.89 31.40 -40.69
N SER A 16 9.04 30.06 -40.66
CA SER A 16 9.46 29.28 -41.80
C SER A 16 8.24 28.83 -42.61
N ASN A 17 8.21 29.13 -43.89
CA ASN A 17 7.18 28.68 -44.78
C ASN A 17 7.63 27.38 -45.44
N SER A 18 6.86 26.31 -45.25
CA SER A 18 7.17 24.96 -45.75
C SER A 18 7.23 24.83 -47.30
N ALA A 19 6.85 25.91 -48.07
CA ALA A 19 6.86 25.88 -49.52
C ALA A 19 8.17 26.40 -50.16
N ASP A 20 8.91 27.32 -49.46
CA ASP A 20 10.07 28.00 -50.10
C ASP A 20 11.38 27.90 -49.26
N GLY A 21 11.38 27.21 -48.14
CA GLY A 21 12.58 26.97 -47.29
C GLY A 21 13.23 28.24 -46.72
N GLN A 22 12.63 29.43 -46.86
CA GLN A 22 13.18 30.67 -46.31
C GLN A 22 12.42 31.10 -45.06
N SER A 23 13.18 31.29 -43.96
CA SER A 23 12.63 31.87 -42.73
C SER A 23 12.58 33.39 -42.82
N LYS A 24 11.40 33.98 -42.59
CA LYS A 24 11.18 35.44 -42.53
C LYS A 24 11.03 35.86 -41.08
N GLY A 25 11.82 36.84 -40.66
CA GLY A 25 11.77 37.39 -39.30
C GLY A 25 10.85 38.62 -39.24
N TYR A 26 9.99 38.69 -38.21
CA TYR A 26 9.06 39.81 -37.96
C TYR A 26 9.27 40.38 -36.56
N CYS A 27 9.06 41.70 -36.39
CA CYS A 27 8.98 42.30 -35.07
C CYS A 27 7.62 41.98 -34.42
N LEU A 28 7.49 42.11 -33.09
CA LEU A 28 6.27 41.72 -32.35
C LEU A 28 5.00 42.44 -32.87
N THR A 29 5.07 43.73 -33.11
CA THR A 29 3.93 44.49 -33.67
C THR A 29 3.53 43.99 -35.04
N CYS A 30 4.50 43.77 -35.95
CA CYS A 30 4.21 43.27 -37.28
C CYS A 30 3.75 41.81 -37.31
N ALA A 31 4.19 40.99 -36.32
CA ALA A 31 3.72 39.61 -36.14
C ALA A 31 2.27 39.57 -35.65
N LYS A 32 1.87 40.47 -34.77
CA LYS A 32 0.46 40.67 -34.35
C LYS A 32 -0.40 41.14 -35.50
N GLU A 33 0.01 42.15 -36.28
CA GLU A 33 -0.72 42.64 -37.45
C GLU A 33 -0.85 41.60 -38.58
N LEU A 34 0.00 40.62 -38.63
CA LEU A 34 -0.06 39.47 -39.58
C LEU A 34 -0.91 38.30 -39.03
N GLY A 35 -1.51 38.42 -37.86
CA GLY A 35 -2.40 37.42 -37.29
C GLY A 35 -1.72 36.07 -37.00
N ILE A 36 -0.45 36.10 -36.53
CA ILE A 36 0.28 34.90 -36.19
C ILE A 36 -0.26 34.38 -34.83
N LYS A 37 -1.21 33.41 -34.89
CA LYS A 37 -1.95 32.89 -33.72
C LYS A 37 -1.12 32.64 -32.46
N PRO A 38 0.06 31.96 -32.50
CA PRO A 38 0.84 31.73 -31.28
C PRO A 38 1.34 33.02 -30.59
N VAL A 39 1.54 34.09 -31.37
CA VAL A 39 1.99 35.39 -30.82
C VAL A 39 0.81 36.18 -30.24
N GLU A 40 -0.32 36.11 -30.89
CA GLU A 40 -1.57 36.73 -30.46
C GLU A 40 -2.07 36.11 -29.13
N ASP A 41 -2.08 34.79 -29.07
CA ASP A 41 -2.43 34.04 -27.85
C ASP A 41 -1.49 34.33 -26.68
N LEU A 42 -0.20 34.51 -26.95
CA LEU A 42 0.78 34.85 -25.91
C LEU A 42 0.57 36.28 -25.39
N ILE A 43 0.33 37.26 -26.26
CA ILE A 43 0.06 38.67 -25.90
C ILE A 43 -1.23 38.77 -25.08
N ASN A 44 -2.29 38.07 -25.50
CA ASN A 44 -3.57 38.03 -24.79
C ASN A 44 -3.48 37.34 -23.41
N LYS A 45 -2.73 36.24 -23.30
CA LYS A 45 -2.48 35.57 -22.01
C LYS A 45 -1.69 36.40 -21.03
N MET A 46 -0.81 37.26 -21.53
CA MET A 46 0.03 38.15 -20.69
C MET A 46 -0.63 39.50 -20.37
N GLY A 47 -1.78 39.81 -20.97
CA GLY A 47 -2.50 41.08 -20.72
C GLY A 47 -1.74 42.32 -21.15
N ILE A 48 -0.88 42.22 -22.19
CA ILE A 48 -0.01 43.29 -22.67
C ILE A 48 -0.79 44.22 -23.59
N THR A 49 -0.83 45.53 -23.30
CA THR A 49 -1.48 46.52 -24.15
C THR A 49 -0.59 46.92 -25.34
N ASP A 50 -1.18 47.54 -26.36
CA ASP A 50 -0.42 47.96 -27.56
C ASP A 50 0.66 49.00 -27.23
N ASP A 51 0.41 49.86 -26.25
CA ASP A 51 1.39 50.85 -25.74
C ASP A 51 2.57 50.18 -25.03
N ASP A 52 2.33 49.08 -24.30
CA ASP A 52 3.38 48.28 -23.65
C ASP A 52 4.25 47.56 -24.69
N LEU A 53 3.67 47.10 -25.79
CA LEU A 53 4.37 46.45 -26.90
C LEU A 53 5.32 47.43 -27.63
N GLU A 54 4.91 48.71 -27.83
CA GLU A 54 5.77 49.73 -28.39
C GLU A 54 6.92 50.08 -27.44
N ALA A 55 6.65 50.24 -26.15
CA ALA A 55 7.68 50.53 -25.15
C ALA A 55 8.77 49.43 -25.06
N VAL A 56 8.39 48.19 -25.15
CA VAL A 56 9.32 47.03 -25.17
C VAL A 56 10.15 47.00 -26.43
N GLN A 57 9.56 47.33 -27.58
CA GLN A 57 10.30 47.37 -28.83
C GLN A 57 11.26 48.55 -28.93
N ASP A 58 10.91 49.70 -28.37
CA ASP A 58 11.81 50.86 -28.33
C ASP A 58 13.00 50.63 -27.38
N GLN A 59 12.80 49.90 -26.27
CA GLN A 59 13.88 49.44 -25.40
C GLN A 59 14.81 48.45 -26.13
N MET A 60 14.27 47.49 -26.85
CA MET A 60 15.08 46.57 -27.64
C MET A 60 15.86 47.27 -28.75
N THR A 61 15.30 48.29 -29.37
CA THR A 61 15.98 49.08 -30.41
C THR A 61 17.11 49.87 -29.78
N SER A 62 16.90 50.52 -28.64
CA SER A 62 17.91 51.30 -27.92
C SER A 62 19.08 50.44 -27.40
N ILE A 63 18.82 49.19 -27.03
CA ILE A 63 19.86 48.23 -26.64
C ILE A 63 20.70 47.80 -27.86
N MET A 64 20.07 47.62 -29.00
CA MET A 64 20.76 47.25 -30.24
C MET A 64 21.56 48.42 -30.84
N ASP A 65 21.07 49.65 -30.73
CA ASP A 65 21.79 50.84 -31.18
C ASP A 65 23.00 51.16 -30.29
N ASN A 66 22.95 50.83 -29.01
CA ASN A 66 24.09 50.93 -28.07
C ASN A 66 25.16 49.84 -28.27
N LEU A 67 24.85 48.78 -29.00
CA LEU A 67 25.74 47.65 -29.32
C LEU A 67 26.55 47.87 -30.62
N GLY A 68 26.86 49.05 -31.05
CA GLY A 68 27.67 49.43 -32.21
C GLY A 68 28.32 48.31 -33.00
N GLU A 69 28.73 48.51 -34.23
CA GLU A 69 29.22 47.53 -35.24
C GLU A 69 30.32 46.51 -34.84
N ASN A 70 30.74 46.47 -33.53
CA ASN A 70 31.79 45.58 -33.02
C ASN A 70 31.44 44.95 -31.66
N GLY A 71 30.19 44.84 -31.28
CA GLY A 71 29.78 44.18 -30.05
C GLY A 71 29.72 42.67 -30.18
N ASP A 72 30.63 41.97 -29.52
CA ASP A 72 30.63 40.50 -29.45
C ASP A 72 29.42 39.98 -28.69
N LEU A 73 28.55 39.27 -29.41
CA LEU A 73 27.29 38.67 -28.86
C LEU A 73 27.63 37.73 -27.67
N GLN A 74 28.84 37.19 -27.63
CA GLN A 74 29.32 36.29 -26.59
C GLN A 74 29.48 37.00 -25.24
N SER A 75 30.00 38.23 -25.23
CA SER A 75 30.18 39.00 -24.01
C SER A 75 28.87 39.49 -23.39
N MET A 76 27.82 39.64 -24.20
CA MET A 76 26.48 40.04 -23.73
C MET A 76 25.72 38.86 -23.10
N VAL A 77 25.86 37.65 -23.65
CA VAL A 77 25.28 36.41 -23.13
C VAL A 77 25.94 36.07 -21.78
N GLU A 78 27.25 36.27 -21.64
CA GLU A 78 27.99 36.09 -20.38
C GLU A 78 27.61 37.11 -19.32
N SER A 79 27.38 38.39 -19.70
CA SER A 79 26.96 39.43 -18.76
C SER A 79 25.52 39.24 -18.25
N MET A 80 24.69 38.46 -18.98
CA MET A 80 23.34 38.07 -18.61
C MET A 80 23.29 36.73 -17.84
N GLY A 81 24.45 36.07 -17.60
CA GLY A 81 24.52 34.81 -16.85
C GLY A 81 24.03 33.59 -17.62
N ILE A 82 24.03 33.66 -18.95
CA ILE A 82 23.66 32.54 -19.86
C ILE A 82 24.94 31.96 -20.44
N ASP A 83 25.16 30.67 -20.30
CA ASP A 83 26.33 29.97 -20.80
C ASP A 83 26.31 29.87 -22.35
N PRO A 84 27.32 30.41 -23.06
CA PRO A 84 27.33 30.41 -24.53
C PRO A 84 27.39 29.01 -25.15
N GLU A 85 27.89 28.00 -24.45
CA GLU A 85 27.97 26.63 -24.95
C GLU A 85 26.59 25.92 -24.98
N ALA A 86 25.61 26.39 -24.19
CA ALA A 86 24.24 25.87 -24.21
C ALA A 86 23.46 26.26 -25.49
N LEU A 87 23.91 27.29 -26.22
CA LEU A 87 23.29 27.76 -27.46
C LEU A 87 23.81 27.04 -28.72
N GLN A 88 24.98 26.41 -28.68
CA GLN A 88 25.55 25.71 -29.83
C GLN A 88 25.13 24.24 -29.96
N GLY A 89 24.56 23.62 -28.88
CA GLY A 89 24.17 22.22 -28.86
C GLY A 89 22.84 21.89 -29.54
N GLU A 90 21.96 22.87 -29.79
CA GLU A 90 20.60 22.61 -30.33
C GLU A 90 20.44 22.87 -31.85
N LEU A 91 21.51 23.28 -32.54
CA LEU A 91 21.45 23.58 -33.98
C LEU A 91 21.87 22.41 -34.90
N VAL A 92 22.20 21.23 -34.37
CA VAL A 92 22.80 20.12 -35.14
C VAL A 92 21.87 18.95 -35.40
N ASN A 93 20.68 18.85 -34.87
CA ASN A 93 19.80 17.69 -35.08
C ASN A 93 18.44 18.05 -35.71
N LEU A 94 18.47 18.58 -36.93
CA LEU A 94 17.30 18.66 -37.82
C LEU A 94 17.65 18.23 -39.25
N ASN A 95 18.34 17.09 -39.40
CA ASN A 95 18.39 16.37 -40.67
C ASN A 95 18.54 14.89 -40.35
N ASP A 96 17.57 14.15 -40.74
CA ASP A 96 17.39 12.74 -41.15
C ASP A 96 16.22 12.10 -40.36
N ASP A 97 15.17 11.83 -40.99
CA ASP A 97 14.71 10.64 -41.65
C ASP A 97 13.24 10.77 -42.10
N ASN A 98 13.07 10.54 -43.39
CA ASN A 98 11.78 10.27 -44.02
C ASN A 98 11.35 8.83 -43.73
N ASN A 99 10.06 8.66 -43.71
CA ASN A 99 9.19 7.61 -44.24
C ASN A 99 8.20 7.01 -43.28
N ASP A 100 7.03 7.09 -43.69
CA ASP A 100 5.90 6.24 -43.99
C ASP A 100 4.63 6.49 -43.15
N ASP A 101 3.66 6.92 -43.95
CA ASP A 101 2.21 6.65 -43.95
C ASP A 101 1.54 6.05 -42.70
N ASP A 102 0.58 6.79 -42.11
CA ASP A 102 -0.84 6.37 -42.07
C ASP A 102 -1.73 7.42 -41.36
N GLU A 103 -2.95 7.45 -41.83
CA GLU A 103 -4.04 8.39 -41.59
C GLU A 103 -4.60 8.37 -40.16
N ASP A 104 -5.25 9.49 -39.82
CA ASP A 104 -6.33 9.72 -38.86
C ASP A 104 -6.02 9.70 -37.35
N GLY A 105 -6.30 10.84 -36.75
CA GLY A 105 -6.58 10.95 -35.33
C GLY A 105 -5.91 12.14 -34.63
N ASP A 106 -6.73 13.04 -34.13
CA ASP A 106 -6.43 14.18 -33.25
C ASP A 106 -5.09 14.11 -32.52
N LYS A 107 -4.15 14.94 -32.92
CA LYS A 107 -2.90 15.14 -32.20
C LYS A 107 -2.99 16.39 -31.36
N ASP A 108 -3.16 16.20 -30.06
CA ASP A 108 -2.79 17.16 -29.02
C ASP A 108 -1.35 17.62 -29.24
N PHE A 109 -1.22 18.92 -29.47
CA PHE A 109 0.04 19.60 -29.71
C PHE A 109 0.79 19.77 -28.37
N THR A 110 1.80 18.95 -28.12
CA THR A 110 2.80 19.20 -27.09
C THR A 110 3.88 20.14 -27.66
N PRO A 111 4.08 21.37 -27.13
CA PRO A 111 5.17 22.21 -27.56
C PRO A 111 6.49 21.69 -26.97
N GLY A 112 7.25 21.00 -27.77
CA GLY A 112 8.67 20.75 -27.51
C GLY A 112 9.51 21.89 -28.08
N GLY A 113 10.32 22.51 -27.23
CA GLY A 113 11.45 23.34 -27.65
C GLY A 113 11.37 24.80 -27.32
N ALA A 114 12.26 25.23 -26.46
CA ALA A 114 12.77 26.50 -26.06
C ALA A 114 12.08 27.22 -24.88
N PRO A 115 12.65 27.05 -23.65
CA PRO A 115 12.20 27.80 -22.47
C PRO A 115 12.77 29.21 -22.35
N THR A 116 13.32 29.79 -23.40
CA THR A 116 14.05 31.06 -23.32
C THR A 116 13.19 32.32 -23.42
N PHE A 117 12.05 32.27 -24.09
CA PHE A 117 11.24 33.46 -24.32
C PHE A 117 10.40 33.94 -23.11
N PRO A 118 9.70 33.06 -22.35
CA PRO A 118 8.96 33.48 -21.16
C PRO A 118 9.87 33.95 -20.01
N ALA A 119 11.06 33.35 -19.87
CA ALA A 119 12.01 33.75 -18.83
C ALA A 119 12.66 35.12 -19.10
N PHE A 120 12.96 35.41 -20.35
CA PHE A 120 13.47 36.69 -20.79
C PHE A 120 12.45 37.80 -20.56
N PHE A 121 11.19 37.57 -20.90
CA PHE A 121 10.11 38.54 -20.77
C PHE A 121 9.76 38.83 -19.31
N ASN A 122 9.72 37.83 -18.45
CA ASN A 122 9.46 38.01 -17.01
C ASN A 122 10.59 38.78 -16.29
N SER A 123 11.83 38.66 -16.76
CA SER A 123 12.98 39.42 -16.26
C SER A 123 12.91 40.89 -16.64
N MET A 124 12.29 41.22 -17.78
CA MET A 124 12.24 42.57 -18.32
C MET A 124 11.10 43.42 -17.69
N PHE A 125 9.98 42.79 -17.29
CA PHE A 125 8.85 43.47 -16.65
C PHE A 125 8.94 43.55 -15.12
N SER A 126 9.94 42.96 -14.47
CA SER A 126 10.16 43.02 -13.01
C SER A 126 11.07 44.17 -12.58
N GLY A 127 11.41 45.12 -13.43
CA GLY A 127 12.39 46.16 -13.19
C GLY A 127 11.82 47.59 -13.07
N ASN A 128 11.76 48.05 -11.85
CA ASN A 128 11.95 49.44 -11.37
C ASN A 128 11.19 50.60 -12.03
N ASN A 129 10.30 51.15 -11.25
CA ASN A 129 9.86 52.51 -11.38
C ASN A 129 10.79 53.48 -10.55
N PRO A 130 11.56 54.40 -11.13
CA PRO A 130 12.34 55.38 -10.36
C PRO A 130 11.59 56.69 -10.34
N ASN A 131 10.82 56.98 -9.29
CA ASN A 131 10.64 58.37 -8.82
C ASN A 131 9.76 58.41 -7.56
N SER A 132 10.39 58.65 -6.40
CA SER A 132 9.92 59.57 -5.37
C SER A 132 11.04 59.79 -4.35
N ASN A 133 11.61 60.99 -4.41
CA ASN A 133 12.41 61.58 -3.34
C ASN A 133 11.52 61.89 -2.14
N GLY A 134 11.97 61.51 -0.93
CA GLY A 134 11.32 61.90 0.32
C GLY A 134 12.01 61.26 1.51
N ASP A 135 12.78 62.04 2.24
CA ASP A 135 13.45 61.74 3.51
C ASP A 135 12.61 60.92 4.48
N ASN A 136 13.22 59.90 5.06
CA ASN A 136 13.24 59.71 6.52
C ASN A 136 14.15 58.53 6.95
N SER A 137 15.14 58.89 7.70
CA SER A 137 16.06 58.03 8.43
C SER A 137 15.37 57.44 9.66
N ASP A 138 14.86 56.18 9.57
CA ASP A 138 14.63 55.29 10.72
C ASP A 138 14.13 53.85 10.38
N ASN A 139 14.32 53.35 9.17
CA ASN A 139 13.79 52.03 8.80
C ASN A 139 14.82 51.06 8.20
N LYS A 140 16.11 51.19 8.53
CA LYS A 140 17.18 50.33 7.99
C LYS A 140 17.20 48.87 8.52
N LYS A 141 16.32 48.48 9.45
CA LYS A 141 16.25 47.14 10.00
C LYS A 141 15.11 46.25 9.41
N LYS A 142 14.05 46.87 8.83
CA LYS A 142 12.95 46.12 8.21
C LYS A 142 13.24 45.74 6.75
N ASP A 143 13.91 46.58 5.99
CA ASP A 143 14.19 46.32 4.57
C ASP A 143 15.21 45.23 4.30
N LYS A 144 16.08 44.89 5.28
CA LYS A 144 16.98 43.69 5.12
C LYS A 144 16.25 42.38 5.27
N LYS A 145 15.12 42.30 6.00
CA LYS A 145 14.33 41.08 6.16
C LYS A 145 13.48 40.79 4.91
N ASP A 146 12.95 41.79 4.24
CA ASP A 146 12.15 41.62 3.01
C ASP A 146 13.02 41.36 1.77
N LYS A 147 14.22 41.91 1.69
CA LYS A 147 15.18 41.62 0.61
C LYS A 147 15.71 40.16 0.67
N SER A 148 15.85 39.59 1.86
CA SER A 148 16.29 38.19 2.01
C SER A 148 15.21 37.17 1.58
N LYS A 149 13.91 37.50 1.67
CA LYS A 149 12.81 36.63 1.19
C LYS A 149 12.67 36.63 -0.33
N LYS A 150 13.09 37.70 -1.03
CA LYS A 150 12.98 37.80 -2.50
C LYS A 150 14.01 36.97 -3.26
N ASN A 151 15.04 36.41 -2.63
CA ASN A 151 16.13 35.70 -3.32
C ASN A 151 16.26 34.22 -2.97
N ARG A 152 15.17 33.55 -2.50
CA ARG A 152 15.15 32.12 -2.13
C ARG A 152 14.68 31.27 -3.31
N LYS A 153 15.42 31.27 -4.44
CA LYS A 153 15.03 30.60 -5.67
C LYS A 153 15.03 29.07 -5.53
N PHE A 154 16.12 28.50 -4.99
CA PHE A 154 16.27 27.06 -4.82
C PHE A 154 15.36 26.50 -3.72
N ILE A 155 15.22 27.21 -2.60
CA ILE A 155 14.32 26.81 -1.51
C ILE A 155 12.87 26.74 -2.00
N ASN A 156 12.40 27.76 -2.73
CA ASN A 156 11.02 27.79 -3.23
C ASN A 156 10.74 26.76 -4.33
N LEU A 157 11.76 26.31 -5.06
CA LEU A 157 11.63 25.31 -6.12
C LEU A 157 11.66 23.86 -5.59
N TYR A 158 12.46 23.62 -4.55
CA TYR A 158 12.76 22.24 -4.09
C TYR A 158 12.34 21.96 -2.67
N CYS A 159 11.79 22.97 -1.95
CA CYS A 159 11.36 22.79 -0.58
C CYS A 159 9.95 23.30 -0.36
N GLU A 160 9.18 22.57 0.43
CA GLU A 160 7.87 22.96 0.90
C GLU A 160 7.95 23.56 2.32
N ASP A 161 7.39 24.74 2.53
CA ASP A 161 7.42 25.43 3.83
C ASP A 161 6.30 24.92 4.76
N LEU A 162 6.63 23.97 5.65
CA LEU A 162 5.71 23.42 6.64
C LEU A 162 5.24 24.48 7.65
N THR A 163 6.10 25.44 8.00
CA THR A 163 5.74 26.52 8.92
C THR A 163 4.70 27.47 8.31
N LYS A 164 4.78 27.71 7.00
CA LYS A 164 3.77 28.46 6.26
C LYS A 164 2.46 27.70 6.14
N LYS A 165 2.51 26.38 5.86
CA LYS A 165 1.33 25.52 5.89
C LYS A 165 0.63 25.57 7.25
N ALA A 166 1.40 25.42 8.34
CA ALA A 166 0.86 25.49 9.69
C ALA A 166 0.20 26.86 10.00
N LYS A 167 0.78 27.96 9.55
CA LYS A 167 0.17 29.30 9.68
C LYS A 167 -1.16 29.45 8.94
N ASN A 168 -1.28 28.77 7.81
CA ASN A 168 -2.49 28.78 6.98
C ASN A 168 -3.54 27.78 7.46
N GLY A 169 -3.29 27.01 8.53
CA GLY A 169 -4.19 25.95 9.02
C GLY A 169 -4.30 24.74 8.11
N LEU A 170 -3.28 24.53 7.26
CA LEU A 170 -3.22 23.41 6.30
C LEU A 170 -2.42 22.20 6.81
N VAL A 171 -2.06 22.21 8.09
CA VAL A 171 -1.37 21.11 8.77
C VAL A 171 -2.29 20.53 9.80
N ASP A 172 -2.41 19.21 9.80
CA ASP A 172 -3.24 18.49 10.75
C ASP A 172 -2.69 18.60 12.19
N ARG A 173 -3.58 18.58 13.15
CA ARG A 173 -3.18 18.61 14.55
C ARG A 173 -2.52 17.30 14.93
N VAL A 174 -1.24 17.35 15.30
CA VAL A 174 -0.48 16.18 15.74
C VAL A 174 -0.80 15.85 17.19
N ILE A 175 -1.25 14.64 17.46
CA ILE A 175 -1.69 14.14 18.76
C ILE A 175 -0.76 12.99 19.18
N GLY A 176 -0.43 12.89 20.48
CA GLY A 176 0.27 11.75 21.06
C GLY A 176 1.79 11.68 20.79
N ARG A 177 2.39 12.73 20.16
CA ARG A 177 3.84 12.77 19.84
C ARG A 177 4.61 13.84 20.61
N ASP A 178 4.12 14.26 21.76
CA ASP A 178 4.72 15.32 22.58
C ASP A 178 6.14 15.02 23.01
N LYS A 179 6.40 13.75 23.42
CA LYS A 179 7.73 13.30 23.90
C LYS A 179 8.79 13.39 22.78
N GLU A 180 8.44 12.94 21.59
CA GLU A 180 9.34 12.98 20.43
C GLU A 180 9.60 14.40 20.00
N ILE A 181 8.57 15.26 19.92
CA ILE A 181 8.71 16.68 19.58
C ILE A 181 9.58 17.40 20.62
N GLU A 182 9.38 17.20 21.93
CA GLU A 182 10.23 17.76 22.97
C GLU A 182 11.68 17.30 22.83
N ARG A 183 11.88 16.02 22.49
CA ARG A 183 13.23 15.48 22.28
C ARG A 183 13.91 16.14 21.08
N ILE A 184 13.19 16.38 19.99
CA ILE A 184 13.70 17.11 18.82
C ILE A 184 14.07 18.54 19.21
N ILE A 185 13.21 19.26 19.95
CA ILE A 185 13.46 20.60 20.44
C ILE A 185 14.75 20.65 21.29
N GLN A 186 14.94 19.68 22.17
CA GLN A 186 16.16 19.56 22.98
C GLN A 186 17.41 19.38 22.10
N ILE A 187 17.34 18.49 21.08
CA ILE A 187 18.46 18.21 20.20
C ILE A 187 18.79 19.44 19.36
N LEU A 188 17.80 20.06 18.72
CA LEU A 188 17.98 21.29 17.92
C LEU A 188 18.59 22.45 18.73
N SER A 189 18.36 22.48 20.03
CA SER A 189 18.90 23.51 20.95
C SER A 189 20.36 23.26 21.37
N ARG A 190 20.95 22.10 21.05
CA ARG A 190 22.33 21.74 21.41
C ARG A 190 23.35 22.54 20.61
N ARG A 191 24.55 22.66 21.13
CA ARG A 191 25.69 23.31 20.45
C ARG A 191 26.29 22.42 19.36
N THR A 192 26.37 21.13 19.63
CA THR A 192 26.91 20.09 18.74
C THR A 192 25.95 18.93 18.69
N LYS A 193 25.98 18.10 17.61
CA LYS A 193 25.02 17.00 17.38
C LYS A 193 23.57 17.52 17.44
N ASN A 194 23.30 18.63 16.77
CA ASN A 194 22.04 19.35 16.79
C ASN A 194 21.11 18.99 15.61
N ASN A 195 21.37 17.86 14.93
CA ASN A 195 20.53 17.34 13.87
C ASN A 195 19.83 16.07 14.38
N PRO A 196 18.53 16.11 14.71
CA PRO A 196 17.78 14.92 15.07
C PRO A 196 17.55 14.04 13.85
N CYS A 197 17.58 12.71 14.04
CA CYS A 197 17.18 11.74 13.04
C CYS A 197 16.05 10.88 13.61
N LEU A 198 14.85 10.99 13.05
CA LEU A 198 13.69 10.20 13.41
C LEU A 198 13.84 8.80 12.83
N ILE A 199 13.87 7.79 13.70
CA ILE A 199 14.07 6.41 13.30
C ILE A 199 12.84 5.60 13.72
N GLY A 200 12.16 5.01 12.75
CA GLY A 200 10.96 4.20 13.00
C GLY A 200 10.48 3.53 11.72
N GLU A 201 9.58 2.57 11.87
CA GLU A 201 9.01 1.87 10.74
C GLU A 201 8.19 2.81 9.82
N PRO A 202 7.95 2.45 8.56
CA PRO A 202 7.06 3.21 7.68
C PRO A 202 5.67 3.35 8.29
N GLY A 203 5.02 4.50 8.11
CA GLY A 203 3.65 4.71 8.60
C GLY A 203 3.48 5.05 10.09
N VAL A 204 4.58 5.10 10.91
CA VAL A 204 4.46 5.46 12.34
C VAL A 204 4.30 6.97 12.59
N GLY A 205 4.23 7.79 11.56
CA GLY A 205 4.00 9.24 11.67
C GLY A 205 5.26 10.09 11.86
N LYS A 206 6.39 9.72 11.26
CA LYS A 206 7.64 10.51 11.33
C LYS A 206 7.49 11.91 10.75
N THR A 207 6.82 12.04 9.61
CA THR A 207 6.56 13.32 8.94
C THR A 207 5.63 14.22 9.76
N ALA A 208 4.59 13.62 10.37
CA ALA A 208 3.67 14.31 11.27
C ALA A 208 4.40 14.97 12.47
N ILE A 209 5.46 14.36 13.00
CA ILE A 209 6.26 14.94 14.07
C ILE A 209 6.93 16.25 13.62
N ALA A 210 7.42 16.35 12.38
CA ALA A 210 8.00 17.58 11.84
C ALA A 210 6.92 18.65 11.62
N GLU A 211 5.73 18.26 11.18
CA GLU A 211 4.56 19.14 11.07
C GLU A 211 4.09 19.65 12.42
N GLY A 212 4.03 18.77 13.44
CA GLY A 212 3.71 19.15 14.81
C GLY A 212 4.72 20.13 15.41
N LEU A 213 6.01 19.95 15.10
CA LEU A 213 7.03 20.93 15.49
C LEU A 213 6.81 22.28 14.79
N ALA A 214 6.44 22.29 13.50
CA ALA A 214 6.11 23.51 12.78
C ALA A 214 4.90 24.23 13.40
N GLY A 215 3.88 23.49 13.80
CA GLY A 215 2.72 24.01 14.55
C GLY A 215 3.13 24.67 15.85
N ARG A 216 3.94 23.99 16.68
CA ARG A 216 4.45 24.57 17.95
C ARG A 216 5.32 25.81 17.76
N ILE A 217 6.08 25.89 16.65
CA ILE A 217 6.85 27.11 16.32
C ILE A 217 5.90 28.29 16.02
N VAL A 218 4.82 28.02 15.27
CA VAL A 218 3.80 29.03 14.94
C VAL A 218 3.05 29.53 16.17
N GLU A 219 2.67 28.62 17.06
CA GLU A 219 2.02 28.91 18.33
C GLU A 219 2.95 29.58 19.33
N GLY A 220 4.27 29.55 19.11
CA GLY A 220 5.26 30.11 20.03
C GLY A 220 5.61 29.21 21.21
N ASN A 221 5.13 27.96 21.22
CA ASN A 221 5.35 26.94 22.27
C ASN A 221 6.72 26.26 22.14
N VAL A 222 7.75 27.03 21.82
CA VAL A 222 9.14 26.59 21.68
C VAL A 222 10.10 27.56 22.31
N PRO A 223 11.34 27.13 22.70
CA PRO A 223 12.36 28.05 23.22
C PRO A 223 12.64 29.22 22.27
N LEU A 224 13.03 30.37 22.81
CA LEU A 224 13.29 31.64 22.08
C LEU A 224 14.20 31.46 20.84
N ARG A 225 15.15 30.51 20.90
CA ARG A 225 16.05 30.18 19.78
C ARG A 225 15.36 29.60 18.56
N LEU A 226 14.20 28.93 18.73
CA LEU A 226 13.46 28.26 17.68
C LEU A 226 12.24 29.05 17.19
N ARG A 227 11.78 30.10 17.91
CA ARG A 227 10.57 30.85 17.55
C ARG A 227 10.59 31.51 16.17
N ASN A 228 11.79 31.86 15.66
CA ASN A 228 11.93 32.47 14.35
C ASN A 228 12.44 31.50 13.28
N LYS A 229 12.48 30.20 13.57
CA LYS A 229 12.89 29.19 12.61
C LYS A 229 11.73 28.83 11.70
N GLU A 230 12.08 28.48 10.48
CA GLU A 230 11.18 27.97 9.46
C GLU A 230 11.56 26.51 9.15
N ILE A 231 10.60 25.59 9.10
CA ILE A 231 10.85 24.19 8.73
C ILE A 231 10.46 24.02 7.27
N HIS A 232 11.39 23.53 6.47
CA HIS A 232 11.20 23.27 5.06
C HIS A 232 11.42 21.80 4.76
N LEU A 233 10.40 21.12 4.20
CA LEU A 233 10.49 19.77 3.70
C LEU A 233 11.22 19.77 2.35
N LEU A 234 12.35 19.05 2.26
CA LEU A 234 13.13 18.94 1.05
C LEU A 234 12.58 17.81 0.17
N ASP A 235 12.17 18.15 -1.04
CA ASP A 235 11.81 17.19 -2.07
C ASP A 235 13.05 16.73 -2.86
N LEU A 236 13.56 15.57 -2.52
CA LEU A 236 14.72 14.98 -3.18
C LEU A 236 14.41 14.55 -4.62
N THR A 237 13.17 14.18 -4.91
CA THR A 237 12.74 13.75 -6.24
C THR A 237 12.80 14.92 -7.22
N SER A 238 12.29 16.08 -6.82
CA SER A 238 12.34 17.30 -7.62
C SER A 238 13.78 17.81 -7.84
N LEU A 239 14.67 17.58 -6.88
CA LEU A 239 16.10 17.92 -7.01
C LEU A 239 16.80 17.09 -8.10
N VAL A 240 16.43 15.82 -8.23
CA VAL A 240 17.01 14.87 -9.22
C VAL A 240 16.32 15.00 -10.56
N ALA A 241 15.03 15.31 -10.60
CA ALA A 241 14.24 15.38 -11.83
C ALA A 241 14.88 16.35 -12.86
N GLY A 242 15.02 15.87 -14.12
CA GLY A 242 15.57 16.64 -15.22
C GLY A 242 17.09 16.90 -15.13
N THR A 243 17.84 16.22 -14.26
CA THR A 243 19.29 16.26 -14.26
C THR A 243 19.87 15.11 -15.11
N GLN A 244 20.40 15.44 -16.29
CA GLN A 244 21.08 14.46 -17.15
C GLN A 244 22.53 14.23 -16.71
N PHE A 245 23.16 15.21 -16.06
CA PHE A 245 24.55 15.16 -15.65
C PHE A 245 24.72 15.38 -14.14
N ARG A 246 25.64 14.65 -13.54
CA ARG A 246 26.00 14.75 -12.11
C ARG A 246 26.27 16.20 -11.66
N GLY A 247 26.92 17.00 -12.48
CA GLY A 247 27.26 18.39 -12.16
C GLY A 247 26.05 19.31 -11.95
N GLN A 248 24.93 19.04 -12.65
CA GLN A 248 23.70 19.83 -12.51
C GLN A 248 23.05 19.59 -11.14
N PHE A 249 22.97 18.34 -10.70
CA PHE A 249 22.48 17.97 -9.38
C PHE A 249 23.35 18.57 -8.26
N GLU A 250 24.68 18.45 -8.40
CA GLU A 250 25.63 19.05 -7.44
C GLU A 250 25.45 20.56 -7.34
N SER A 251 25.26 21.24 -8.46
CA SER A 251 25.02 22.69 -8.51
C SER A 251 23.73 23.09 -7.80
N ARG A 252 22.63 22.33 -8.02
CA ARG A 252 21.34 22.57 -7.35
C ARG A 252 21.46 22.44 -5.81
N ILE A 253 22.10 21.35 -5.33
CA ILE A 253 22.32 21.15 -3.88
C ILE A 253 23.23 22.23 -3.30
N LYS A 254 24.31 22.58 -3.96
CA LYS A 254 25.21 23.66 -3.52
C LYS A 254 24.48 25.00 -3.45
N GLY A 255 23.64 25.31 -4.45
CA GLY A 255 22.77 26.49 -4.44
C GLY A 255 21.78 26.51 -3.27
N LEU A 256 21.09 25.38 -3.02
CA LEU A 256 20.18 25.22 -1.89
C LEU A 256 20.89 25.43 -0.54
N ILE A 257 22.03 24.75 -0.32
CA ILE A 257 22.82 24.89 0.91
C ILE A 257 23.24 26.35 1.12
N LYS A 258 23.68 27.04 0.06
CA LYS A 258 24.05 28.45 0.13
C LYS A 258 22.89 29.34 0.57
N GLU A 259 21.70 29.14 -0.02
CA GLU A 259 20.51 29.89 0.37
C GLU A 259 20.07 29.62 1.82
N VAL A 260 20.09 28.34 2.26
CA VAL A 260 19.77 27.94 3.65
C VAL A 260 20.75 28.57 4.64
N LYS A 261 22.04 28.60 4.30
CA LYS A 261 23.08 29.19 5.11
C LYS A 261 22.93 30.72 5.21
N GLU A 262 22.63 31.37 4.09
CA GLU A 262 22.42 32.85 4.04
C GLU A 262 21.14 33.24 4.80
N ALA A 263 20.09 32.44 4.73
CA ALA A 263 18.85 32.68 5.47
C ALA A 263 19.04 32.51 6.98
N GLY A 264 19.82 31.54 7.45
CA GLY A 264 20.19 31.30 8.84
C GLY A 264 19.06 30.89 9.78
N ASN A 265 17.80 31.01 9.35
CA ASN A 265 16.60 30.67 10.12
C ASN A 265 15.88 29.40 9.63
N ILE A 266 16.44 28.66 8.67
CA ILE A 266 15.82 27.50 8.06
C ILE A 266 16.34 26.21 8.73
N ILE A 267 15.41 25.29 8.97
CA ILE A 267 15.66 23.90 9.34
C ILE A 267 15.14 23.05 8.19
N LEU A 268 15.99 22.25 7.58
CA LEU A 268 15.56 21.32 6.53
C LEU A 268 15.04 20.04 7.17
N PHE A 269 13.84 19.63 6.79
CA PHE A 269 13.34 18.29 7.06
C PHE A 269 13.57 17.45 5.81
N ILE A 270 14.24 16.31 5.97
CA ILE A 270 14.58 15.38 4.88
C ILE A 270 13.96 14.05 5.23
N ASP A 271 12.90 13.69 4.53
CA ASP A 271 12.36 12.34 4.62
C ASP A 271 13.23 11.38 3.82
N GLU A 272 13.29 10.13 4.25
CA GLU A 272 14.19 9.12 3.67
C GLU A 272 15.64 9.61 3.56
N VAL A 273 16.18 10.19 4.65
CA VAL A 273 17.53 10.79 4.65
C VAL A 273 18.63 9.82 4.19
N HIS A 274 18.38 8.51 4.22
CA HIS A 274 19.27 7.48 3.70
C HIS A 274 19.46 7.55 2.19
N SER A 275 18.47 8.06 1.43
CA SER A 275 18.56 8.23 -0.02
C SER A 275 19.63 9.25 -0.44
N LEU A 276 20.03 10.15 0.47
CA LEU A 276 21.16 11.06 0.26
C LEU A 276 22.51 10.35 0.19
N VAL A 277 22.66 9.21 0.87
CA VAL A 277 23.95 8.50 0.97
C VAL A 277 24.22 7.66 -0.28
N GLY A 278 23.20 7.44 -1.11
CA GLY A 278 23.30 6.66 -2.36
C GLY A 278 23.32 5.15 -2.08
N THR A 279 22.42 4.43 -2.75
CA THR A 279 22.42 2.99 -2.81
C THR A 279 23.43 2.57 -3.87
N GLY A 280 24.74 2.54 -3.54
CA GLY A 280 25.39 2.21 -4.67
C GLY A 280 26.81 1.70 -4.69
N ASP A 281 26.98 0.46 -5.08
CA ASP A 281 28.18 -0.14 -5.64
C ASP A 281 28.27 0.04 -7.18
N SER A 282 27.40 0.85 -7.80
CA SER A 282 27.50 1.17 -9.22
C SER A 282 28.23 2.50 -9.40
N GLU A 283 29.35 2.45 -10.12
CA GLU A 283 30.11 3.61 -10.59
C GLU A 283 29.15 4.58 -11.31
N GLY A 284 28.85 5.71 -10.65
CA GLY A 284 27.98 6.77 -11.22
C GLY A 284 26.84 7.25 -10.34
N THR A 285 26.54 6.64 -9.19
CA THR A 285 25.45 7.08 -8.31
C THR A 285 25.74 8.43 -7.67
N MET A 286 24.72 9.31 -7.72
CA MET A 286 24.76 10.66 -7.17
C MET A 286 24.79 10.61 -5.63
N ASN A 287 25.93 10.95 -5.03
CA ASN A 287 26.07 10.95 -3.58
C ASN A 287 25.92 12.36 -3.00
N ALA A 288 24.69 12.75 -2.71
CA ALA A 288 24.37 14.07 -2.13
C ALA A 288 24.97 14.26 -0.73
N ALA A 289 25.19 13.17 0.01
CA ALA A 289 25.77 13.21 1.33
C ALA A 289 27.17 13.88 1.33
N ASN A 290 27.99 13.65 0.32
CA ASN A 290 29.33 14.21 0.23
C ASN A 290 29.30 15.76 0.13
N ILE A 291 28.23 16.33 -0.41
CA ILE A 291 28.04 17.79 -0.52
C ILE A 291 27.49 18.35 0.79
N LEU A 292 26.57 17.62 1.45
CA LEU A 292 25.96 18.02 2.72
C LEU A 292 26.89 17.84 3.94
N LYS A 293 27.75 16.81 3.93
CA LYS A 293 28.68 16.49 5.04
C LYS A 293 29.50 17.69 5.53
N PRO A 294 30.14 18.52 4.66
CA PRO A 294 30.89 19.70 5.10
C PRO A 294 30.03 20.75 5.81
N ALA A 295 28.84 21.02 5.31
CA ALA A 295 27.91 21.99 5.89
C ALA A 295 27.34 21.52 7.23
N LEU A 296 26.97 20.24 7.34
CA LEU A 296 26.57 19.59 8.59
C LEU A 296 27.72 19.55 9.59
N SER A 297 28.95 19.26 9.13
CA SER A 297 30.13 19.18 9.99
C SER A 297 30.49 20.51 10.63
N ARG A 298 30.31 21.60 9.91
CA ARG A 298 30.59 22.96 10.42
C ARG A 298 29.42 23.56 11.22
N GLY A 299 28.26 22.85 11.24
CA GLY A 299 27.04 23.37 11.88
C GLY A 299 26.44 24.59 11.14
N GLU A 300 26.70 24.71 9.83
CA GLU A 300 26.24 25.81 8.98
C GLU A 300 24.75 25.68 8.65
N ILE A 301 24.23 24.45 8.64
CA ILE A 301 22.83 24.11 8.42
C ILE A 301 22.32 23.18 9.55
N GLN A 302 21.02 23.24 9.81
CA GLN A 302 20.32 22.32 10.71
C GLN A 302 19.38 21.44 9.89
N VAL A 303 19.42 20.13 10.16
CA VAL A 303 18.63 19.13 9.46
C VAL A 303 17.90 18.24 10.45
N ILE A 304 16.64 17.95 10.17
CA ILE A 304 15.86 16.88 10.79
C ILE A 304 15.77 15.78 9.72
N GLY A 305 16.34 14.61 9.98
CA GLY A 305 16.22 13.45 9.08
C GLY A 305 15.12 12.50 9.55
N ALA A 306 14.51 11.77 8.62
CA ALA A 306 13.64 10.65 8.92
C ALA A 306 14.10 9.42 8.13
N THR A 307 14.05 8.22 8.73
CA THR A 307 14.47 6.96 8.09
C THR A 307 13.94 5.75 8.88
N THR A 308 14.14 4.55 8.35
CA THR A 308 13.84 3.30 9.06
C THR A 308 15.04 2.81 9.90
N PHE A 309 14.81 1.85 10.81
CA PHE A 309 15.89 1.25 11.61
C PHE A 309 16.94 0.57 10.75
N THR A 310 16.51 -0.16 9.74
CA THR A 310 17.39 -0.92 8.86
C THR A 310 18.28 -0.01 8.03
N GLU A 311 17.69 1.04 7.46
CA GLU A 311 18.39 2.02 6.63
C GLU A 311 19.34 2.91 7.45
N TYR A 312 18.93 3.30 8.66
CA TYR A 312 19.80 4.04 9.57
C TYR A 312 21.10 3.26 9.85
N ARG A 313 21.00 1.97 10.19
CA ARG A 313 22.16 1.11 10.43
C ARG A 313 23.00 0.91 9.19
N LYS A 314 22.35 0.72 8.02
CA LYS A 314 23.02 0.43 6.77
C LYS A 314 23.81 1.62 6.22
N TYR A 315 23.24 2.83 6.30
CA TYR A 315 23.72 4.01 5.59
C TYR A 315 24.25 5.12 6.51
N ILE A 316 23.65 5.38 7.65
CA ILE A 316 24.03 6.49 8.54
C ILE A 316 25.06 6.05 9.57
N GLU A 317 24.84 4.93 10.25
CA GLU A 317 25.71 4.41 11.30
C GLU A 317 27.08 3.94 10.77
N LYS A 318 27.12 3.44 9.54
CA LYS A 318 28.39 3.06 8.89
C LYS A 318 29.23 4.25 8.46
N ASP A 319 28.63 5.42 8.30
CA ASP A 319 29.34 6.65 7.92
C ASP A 319 29.69 7.45 9.17
N SER A 320 30.93 7.35 9.63
CA SER A 320 31.42 8.00 10.86
C SER A 320 31.23 9.53 10.87
N ALA A 321 31.14 10.18 9.71
CA ALA A 321 30.94 11.62 9.60
C ALA A 321 29.47 11.99 9.86
N LEU A 322 28.53 11.19 9.37
CA LEU A 322 27.10 11.37 9.60
C LEU A 322 26.67 10.93 11.00
N GLU A 323 27.15 9.79 11.48
CA GLU A 323 26.87 9.26 12.83
C GLU A 323 27.21 10.28 13.92
N ARG A 324 28.35 10.99 13.78
CA ARG A 324 28.76 12.04 14.73
C ARG A 324 27.90 13.30 14.68
N ARG A 325 27.05 13.46 13.69
CA ARG A 325 26.24 14.68 13.45
C ARG A 325 24.76 14.48 13.67
N PHE A 326 24.25 13.30 13.37
CA PHE A 326 22.86 12.95 13.65
C PHE A 326 22.72 12.38 15.07
N GLN A 327 21.61 12.75 15.71
CA GLN A 327 21.20 12.19 17.00
C GLN A 327 19.92 11.38 16.80
N PRO A 328 19.95 10.05 17.02
CA PRO A 328 18.77 9.23 16.83
C PRO A 328 17.65 9.57 17.82
N VAL A 329 16.44 9.63 17.32
CA VAL A 329 15.18 9.72 18.05
C VAL A 329 14.30 8.57 17.59
N LYS A 330 14.07 7.60 18.47
CA LYS A 330 13.23 6.46 18.15
C LYS A 330 11.77 6.87 18.15
N VAL A 331 11.07 6.54 17.06
CA VAL A 331 9.64 6.73 16.88
C VAL A 331 9.01 5.35 16.85
N GLY A 332 8.34 4.97 17.92
CA GLY A 332 7.65 3.68 18.02
C GLY A 332 6.24 3.75 17.41
N GLU A 333 5.68 2.57 17.17
CA GLU A 333 4.26 2.42 16.85
C GLU A 333 3.42 2.89 18.06
N PRO A 334 2.39 3.74 17.85
CA PRO A 334 1.52 4.16 18.93
C PRO A 334 0.63 3.00 19.40
N SER A 335 0.17 3.07 20.65
CA SER A 335 -0.81 2.13 21.18
C SER A 335 -2.17 2.30 20.50
N ILE A 336 -3.05 1.30 20.68
CA ILE A 336 -4.44 1.35 20.17
C ILE A 336 -5.16 2.60 20.71
N GLU A 337 -5.00 2.92 22.00
CA GLU A 337 -5.65 4.07 22.63
C GLU A 337 -5.12 5.40 22.06
N GLU A 338 -3.80 5.56 21.94
CA GLU A 338 -3.19 6.74 21.33
C GLU A 338 -3.62 6.89 19.85
N THR A 339 -3.77 5.77 19.14
CA THR A 339 -4.24 5.79 17.75
C THR A 339 -5.71 6.21 17.65
N ILE A 340 -6.57 5.77 18.58
CA ILE A 340 -7.98 6.23 18.63
C ILE A 340 -8.04 7.74 18.83
N ASP A 341 -7.19 8.28 19.73
CA ASP A 341 -7.13 9.73 19.98
C ASP A 341 -6.65 10.48 18.70
N VAL A 342 -5.67 9.94 18.00
CA VAL A 342 -5.19 10.49 16.72
C VAL A 342 -6.31 10.50 15.69
N LEU A 343 -6.96 9.37 15.44
CA LEU A 343 -8.04 9.27 14.47
C LEU A 343 -9.23 10.17 14.81
N THR A 344 -9.59 10.26 16.10
CA THR A 344 -10.65 11.16 16.56
C THR A 344 -10.32 12.62 16.27
N GLY A 345 -9.02 12.99 16.35
CA GLY A 345 -8.59 14.33 16.04
C GLY A 345 -8.56 14.67 14.55
N VAL A 346 -8.35 13.69 13.69
CA VAL A 346 -8.27 13.89 12.23
C VAL A 346 -9.53 13.52 11.47
N LYS A 347 -10.48 12.81 12.08
CA LYS A 347 -11.71 12.33 11.41
C LYS A 347 -12.49 13.41 10.68
N SER A 348 -12.53 14.64 11.23
CA SER A 348 -13.26 15.76 10.64
C SER A 348 -12.77 16.14 9.23
N TYR A 349 -11.50 15.94 8.94
CA TYR A 349 -10.95 16.19 7.61
C TYR A 349 -11.51 15.20 6.58
N TYR A 350 -11.60 13.91 6.95
CA TYR A 350 -12.19 12.86 6.11
C TYR A 350 -13.70 13.01 5.98
N GLU A 351 -14.39 13.37 7.06
CA GLU A 351 -15.82 13.68 7.04
C GLU A 351 -16.15 14.80 6.04
N ILE A 352 -15.36 15.88 6.05
CA ILE A 352 -15.53 17.01 5.13
C ILE A 352 -15.17 16.62 3.70
N HIS A 353 -14.08 15.86 3.52
CA HIS A 353 -13.62 15.47 2.18
C HIS A 353 -14.61 14.55 1.48
N HIS A 354 -15.07 13.51 2.16
CA HIS A 354 -15.99 12.51 1.62
C HIS A 354 -17.47 12.86 1.84
N ARG A 355 -17.78 13.92 2.60
CA ARG A 355 -19.14 14.35 2.98
C ARG A 355 -19.94 13.25 3.70
N VAL A 356 -19.30 12.50 4.57
CA VAL A 356 -19.89 11.42 5.35
C VAL A 356 -19.69 11.69 6.83
N ALA A 357 -20.52 11.10 7.69
CA ALA A 357 -20.37 11.20 9.14
C ALA A 357 -19.71 9.93 9.69
N VAL A 358 -18.74 10.10 10.60
CA VAL A 358 -17.99 9.02 11.25
C VAL A 358 -18.25 9.06 12.76
N SER A 359 -18.91 8.03 13.31
CA SER A 359 -19.12 7.93 14.76
C SER A 359 -17.82 7.53 15.47
N ASP A 360 -17.70 7.87 16.76
CA ASP A 360 -16.53 7.49 17.57
C ASP A 360 -16.45 5.96 17.75
N ASP A 361 -17.55 5.23 17.65
CA ASP A 361 -17.55 3.77 17.64
C ASP A 361 -16.89 3.21 16.39
N ILE A 362 -17.15 3.81 15.23
CA ILE A 362 -16.51 3.43 13.97
C ILE A 362 -15.02 3.74 13.99
N VAL A 363 -14.61 4.88 14.54
CA VAL A 363 -13.18 5.21 14.72
C VAL A 363 -12.49 4.13 15.58
N ARG A 364 -13.09 3.76 16.71
CA ARG A 364 -12.57 2.69 17.59
C ARG A 364 -12.49 1.35 16.86
N LYS A 365 -13.53 0.98 16.10
CA LYS A 365 -13.54 -0.25 15.30
C LYS A 365 -12.50 -0.22 14.20
N ALA A 366 -12.30 0.90 13.51
CA ALA A 366 -11.28 1.05 12.49
C ALA A 366 -9.88 0.76 13.04
N VAL A 367 -9.55 1.29 14.21
CA VAL A 367 -8.26 1.01 14.88
C VAL A 367 -8.13 -0.45 15.28
N ILE A 368 -9.14 -1.01 15.94
CA ILE A 368 -9.12 -2.42 16.39
C ILE A 368 -9.04 -3.37 15.20
N PHE A 369 -9.79 -3.10 14.14
CA PHE A 369 -9.79 -3.94 12.95
C PHE A 369 -8.49 -3.82 12.17
N SER A 370 -7.93 -2.62 12.03
CA SER A 370 -6.62 -2.44 11.40
C SER A 370 -5.50 -3.17 12.15
N GLU A 371 -5.52 -3.13 13.47
CA GLU A 371 -4.54 -3.85 14.30
C GLU A 371 -4.71 -5.37 14.18
N ARG A 372 -5.95 -5.84 14.13
CA ARG A 372 -6.27 -7.27 14.11
C ARG A 372 -6.05 -7.91 12.73
N TYR A 373 -6.41 -7.23 11.66
CA TYR A 373 -6.50 -7.82 10.31
C TYR A 373 -5.37 -7.37 9.38
N ILE A 374 -4.76 -6.19 9.62
CA ILE A 374 -3.70 -5.62 8.79
C ILE A 374 -2.37 -5.73 9.54
N THR A 375 -1.58 -6.75 9.19
CA THR A 375 -0.33 -7.09 9.91
C THR A 375 0.95 -6.68 9.18
N ASP A 376 0.84 -6.20 7.94
CA ASP A 376 1.96 -5.80 7.08
C ASP A 376 2.29 -4.30 7.16
N ARG A 377 1.48 -3.52 7.88
CA ARG A 377 1.61 -2.07 8.09
C ARG A 377 1.52 -1.72 9.56
N PHE A 378 1.92 -0.50 9.91
CA PHE A 378 1.99 -0.01 11.29
C PHE A 378 0.92 1.05 11.58
N LEU A 379 0.51 1.15 12.84
CA LEU A 379 -0.32 2.25 13.33
C LEU A 379 0.49 3.56 13.37
N PRO A 380 -0.12 4.73 13.14
CA PRO A 380 -1.55 4.95 12.89
C PRO A 380 -1.95 4.86 11.42
N ASP A 381 -1.00 4.77 10.49
CA ASP A 381 -1.18 4.87 9.04
C ASP A 381 -2.22 3.86 8.52
N LYS A 382 -2.07 2.56 8.87
CA LYS A 382 -3.02 1.51 8.49
C LYS A 382 -4.47 1.78 8.94
N ALA A 383 -4.66 2.46 10.09
CA ALA A 383 -5.97 2.77 10.60
C ALA A 383 -6.56 4.03 9.93
N ILE A 384 -5.70 4.99 9.59
CA ILE A 384 -6.06 6.19 8.84
C ILE A 384 -6.49 5.81 7.42
N ASP A 385 -5.68 5.00 6.72
CA ASP A 385 -5.99 4.51 5.38
C ASP A 385 -7.31 3.70 5.37
N LEU A 386 -7.51 2.83 6.36
CA LEU A 386 -8.75 2.07 6.50
C LEU A 386 -9.97 2.98 6.67
N LEU A 387 -9.83 4.04 7.47
CA LEU A 387 -10.92 5.00 7.68
C LEU A 387 -11.20 5.79 6.41
N ASP A 388 -10.17 6.29 5.73
CA ASP A 388 -10.28 7.07 4.48
C ASP A 388 -10.97 6.26 3.39
N GLU A 389 -10.50 5.04 3.12
CA GLU A 389 -11.11 4.17 2.10
C GLU A 389 -12.52 3.72 2.48
N SER A 390 -12.81 3.54 3.79
CA SER A 390 -14.15 3.24 4.25
C SER A 390 -15.12 4.42 4.08
N CYS A 391 -14.65 5.65 4.27
CA CYS A 391 -15.40 6.86 3.95
C CYS A 391 -15.70 6.96 2.45
N ALA A 392 -14.72 6.67 1.60
CA ALA A 392 -14.89 6.61 0.15
C ALA A 392 -15.90 5.52 -0.26
N CYS A 393 -15.79 4.32 0.31
CA CYS A 393 -16.72 3.22 0.06
C CYS A 393 -18.17 3.57 0.46
N CYS A 394 -18.31 4.25 1.60
CA CYS A 394 -19.59 4.75 2.09
C CYS A 394 -20.20 5.79 1.14
N ALA A 395 -19.40 6.76 0.68
CA ALA A 395 -19.82 7.78 -0.26
C ALA A 395 -20.29 7.16 -1.60
N LEU A 396 -19.54 6.20 -2.14
CA LEU A 396 -19.89 5.49 -3.38
C LEU A 396 -21.13 4.61 -3.26
N ARG A 397 -21.46 4.13 -2.07
CA ARG A 397 -22.67 3.34 -1.82
C ARG A 397 -23.93 4.19 -1.85
N SER A 398 -23.83 5.48 -1.55
CA SER A 398 -24.97 6.38 -1.43
C SER A 398 -25.47 6.86 -2.79
N LYS A 399 -26.59 6.31 -3.25
CA LYS A 399 -27.26 6.77 -4.49
C LYS A 399 -27.71 8.23 -4.40
N ALA A 400 -28.13 8.68 -3.21
CA ALA A 400 -28.53 10.07 -3.00
C ALA A 400 -27.38 11.04 -3.22
N MET A 401 -26.17 10.66 -2.79
CA MET A 401 -24.95 11.45 -3.01
C MET A 401 -24.56 11.49 -4.49
N GLU A 402 -24.66 10.35 -5.18
CA GLU A 402 -24.39 10.26 -6.63
C GLU A 402 -25.36 11.14 -7.42
N GLU A 403 -26.65 11.13 -7.10
CA GLU A 403 -27.67 11.97 -7.74
C GLU A 403 -27.45 13.45 -7.41
N TYR A 404 -27.11 13.78 -6.18
CA TYR A 404 -26.79 15.15 -5.77
C TYR A 404 -25.58 15.71 -6.55
N ASP A 405 -24.54 14.92 -6.71
CA ASP A 405 -23.34 15.34 -7.45
C ASP A 405 -23.64 15.51 -8.96
N LYS A 406 -24.44 14.63 -9.56
CA LYS A 406 -24.92 14.79 -10.95
C LYS A 406 -25.71 16.09 -11.13
N LEU A 407 -26.65 16.37 -10.22
CA LEU A 407 -27.42 17.61 -10.26
C LEU A 407 -26.56 18.85 -10.02
N SER A 408 -25.52 18.74 -9.18
CA SER A 408 -24.55 19.84 -8.94
C SER A 408 -23.74 20.17 -10.18
N VAL A 409 -23.32 19.18 -10.95
CA VAL A 409 -22.61 19.37 -12.23
C VAL A 409 -23.57 20.00 -13.26
N GLU A 410 -24.77 19.45 -13.41
CA GLU A 410 -25.80 19.98 -14.32
C GLU A 410 -26.15 21.43 -14.00
N LYS A 411 -26.28 21.76 -12.72
CA LYS A 411 -26.50 23.14 -12.25
C LYS A 411 -25.40 24.09 -12.67
N LYS A 412 -24.13 23.67 -12.55
CA LYS A 412 -22.97 24.47 -12.96
C LYS A 412 -22.95 24.70 -14.47
N GLU A 413 -23.23 23.66 -15.26
CA GLU A 413 -23.29 23.74 -16.72
C GLU A 413 -24.41 24.68 -17.19
N LEU A 414 -25.59 24.57 -16.60
CA LEU A 414 -26.72 25.46 -16.90
C LEU A 414 -26.46 26.88 -16.45
N ALA A 415 -25.76 27.10 -15.32
CA ALA A 415 -25.37 28.44 -14.87
C ALA A 415 -24.39 29.10 -15.86
N ILE A 416 -23.37 28.38 -16.33
CA ILE A 416 -22.44 28.85 -17.35
C ILE A 416 -23.17 29.14 -18.67
N LYS A 417 -24.09 28.27 -19.10
CA LYS A 417 -24.92 28.50 -20.27
C LYS A 417 -25.76 29.77 -20.16
N ARG A 418 -26.40 29.98 -19.01
CA ARG A 418 -27.19 31.19 -18.73
C ARG A 418 -26.31 32.45 -18.84
N ASP A 419 -25.12 32.43 -18.22
CA ASP A 419 -24.22 33.57 -18.18
C ASP A 419 -23.65 33.89 -19.58
N ASN A 420 -23.34 32.86 -20.37
CA ASN A 420 -22.96 33.04 -21.80
C ASN A 420 -24.08 33.63 -22.66
N LEU A 421 -25.32 33.16 -22.49
CA LEU A 421 -26.48 33.70 -23.21
C LEU A 421 -26.85 35.12 -22.76
N SER A 422 -26.58 35.47 -21.52
CA SER A 422 -26.81 36.84 -21.02
C SER A 422 -25.74 37.83 -21.46
N SER A 423 -24.55 37.35 -21.86
CA SER A 423 -23.42 38.14 -22.32
C SER A 423 -23.35 38.26 -23.87
N ALA A 424 -24.23 37.57 -24.61
CA ALA A 424 -24.28 37.62 -26.05
C ALA A 424 -24.98 38.90 -26.56
N ASP A 425 -24.54 39.45 -27.69
CA ASP A 425 -25.12 40.67 -28.31
C ASP A 425 -26.60 40.52 -28.68
N ASP A 426 -27.09 39.30 -28.83
CA ASP A 426 -28.48 38.95 -29.13
C ASP A 426 -29.05 38.10 -27.98
N VAL A 427 -29.63 38.75 -26.96
CA VAL A 427 -30.10 38.10 -25.74
C VAL A 427 -31.43 37.33 -26.00
N ASN A 428 -31.35 36.02 -26.00
CA ASN A 428 -32.55 35.16 -26.09
C ASN A 428 -33.23 34.98 -24.72
N PHE A 429 -34.15 35.90 -24.38
CA PHE A 429 -34.88 35.92 -23.12
C PHE A 429 -35.71 34.67 -22.88
N GLU A 430 -36.21 34.00 -23.93
CA GLU A 430 -37.02 32.79 -23.79
C GLU A 430 -36.17 31.58 -23.33
N GLU A 431 -34.98 31.42 -23.90
CA GLU A 431 -34.04 30.39 -23.46
C GLU A 431 -33.49 30.62 -22.03
N ILE A 432 -33.19 31.88 -21.71
CA ILE A 432 -32.77 32.26 -20.35
C ILE A 432 -33.88 31.94 -19.32
N ALA A 433 -35.14 32.19 -19.65
CA ALA A 433 -36.28 31.85 -18.79
C ALA A 433 -36.43 30.34 -18.58
N LYS A 434 -36.25 29.52 -19.64
CA LYS A 434 -36.26 28.07 -19.58
C LYS A 434 -35.14 27.55 -18.66
N ILE A 435 -33.91 28.04 -18.86
CA ILE A 435 -32.76 27.67 -18.02
C ILE A 435 -32.99 28.06 -16.55
N LYS A 436 -33.55 29.23 -16.27
CA LYS A 436 -33.88 29.62 -14.89
C LYS A 436 -34.91 28.69 -14.24
N THR A 437 -35.91 28.25 -15.00
CA THR A 437 -36.89 27.28 -14.47
C THR A 437 -36.24 25.93 -14.21
N GLN A 438 -35.33 25.47 -15.07
CA GLN A 438 -34.57 24.25 -14.86
C GLN A 438 -33.67 24.35 -13.61
N LEU A 439 -32.97 25.47 -13.42
CA LEU A 439 -32.15 25.72 -12.22
C LEU A 439 -32.98 25.70 -10.94
N LEU A 440 -34.21 26.26 -10.94
CA LEU A 440 -35.09 26.21 -9.77
C LEU A 440 -35.55 24.77 -9.45
N ASN A 441 -35.91 23.99 -10.47
CA ASN A 441 -36.28 22.58 -10.29
C ASN A 441 -35.11 21.73 -9.78
N ILE A 442 -33.90 22.00 -10.26
CA ILE A 442 -32.68 21.34 -9.76
C ILE A 442 -32.42 21.74 -8.30
N ASP A 443 -32.58 23.03 -7.94
CA ASP A 443 -32.41 23.52 -6.58
C ASP A 443 -33.42 22.90 -5.58
N GLU A 444 -34.65 22.67 -6.01
CA GLU A 444 -35.67 21.97 -5.19
C GLU A 444 -35.28 20.50 -4.96
N LYS A 445 -34.91 19.80 -6.04
CA LYS A 445 -34.45 18.40 -5.93
C LYS A 445 -33.18 18.27 -5.10
N MET A 446 -32.22 19.17 -5.25
CA MET A 446 -31.00 19.18 -4.45
C MET A 446 -31.31 19.38 -2.96
N LYS A 447 -32.27 20.25 -2.61
CA LYS A 447 -32.70 20.44 -1.22
C LYS A 447 -33.39 19.22 -0.61
N GLU A 448 -34.16 18.47 -1.40
CA GLU A 448 -34.78 17.22 -0.94
C GLU A 448 -33.72 16.15 -0.68
N LEU A 449 -32.74 16.03 -1.59
CA LEU A 449 -31.64 15.06 -1.48
C LEU A 449 -30.58 15.48 -0.45
N GLU A 450 -30.46 16.76 -0.12
CA GLU A 450 -29.41 17.29 0.77
C GLU A 450 -29.46 16.63 2.16
N LEU A 451 -30.65 16.40 2.71
CA LEU A 451 -30.83 15.74 4.02
C LEU A 451 -30.36 14.27 3.99
N GLU A 452 -30.58 13.57 2.88
CA GLU A 452 -30.15 12.17 2.71
C GLU A 452 -28.69 12.05 2.29
N ALA A 453 -28.20 12.98 1.47
CA ALA A 453 -26.83 13.00 0.96
C ALA A 453 -25.79 13.45 2.01
N VAL A 454 -26.18 14.35 2.93
CA VAL A 454 -25.28 14.90 3.98
C VAL A 454 -25.21 14.01 5.22
N ASN A 455 -26.24 13.18 5.48
CA ASN A 455 -26.33 12.34 6.68
C ASN A 455 -25.88 10.88 6.45
N VAL A 456 -25.11 10.61 5.40
CA VAL A 456 -24.61 9.25 5.15
C VAL A 456 -23.57 8.90 6.21
N GLN A 457 -23.83 7.83 6.98
CA GLN A 457 -22.92 7.37 8.03
C GLN A 457 -22.07 6.19 7.57
N VAL A 458 -20.80 6.23 7.91
CA VAL A 458 -19.90 5.08 7.74
C VAL A 458 -20.33 3.98 8.68
N THR A 459 -20.44 2.76 8.15
CA THR A 459 -20.90 1.58 8.88
C THR A 459 -19.76 0.58 9.06
N GLU A 460 -19.93 -0.36 9.98
CA GLU A 460 -19.01 -1.48 10.14
C GLU A 460 -18.90 -2.35 8.87
N GLU A 461 -19.94 -2.35 8.04
CA GLU A 461 -19.94 -3.02 6.74
C GLU A 461 -18.96 -2.40 5.76
N ASP A 462 -18.82 -1.08 5.78
CA ASP A 462 -17.86 -0.37 4.91
C ASP A 462 -16.42 -0.69 5.33
N LEU A 463 -16.13 -0.69 6.65
CA LEU A 463 -14.83 -1.14 7.18
C LEU A 463 -14.53 -2.59 6.79
N ALA A 464 -15.51 -3.47 6.95
CA ALA A 464 -15.34 -4.89 6.66
C ALA A 464 -15.08 -5.16 5.17
N LYS A 465 -15.75 -4.42 4.26
CA LYS A 465 -15.51 -4.52 2.81
C LYS A 465 -14.10 -4.10 2.42
N VAL A 466 -13.59 -3.02 3.00
CA VAL A 466 -12.22 -2.56 2.72
C VAL A 466 -11.20 -3.59 3.21
N ILE A 467 -11.39 -4.14 4.40
CA ILE A 467 -10.52 -5.20 4.93
C ILE A 467 -10.57 -6.44 4.03
N GLU A 468 -11.76 -6.82 3.53
CA GLU A 468 -11.91 -7.93 2.58
C GLU A 468 -11.10 -7.69 1.30
N LEU A 469 -11.13 -6.46 0.75
CA LEU A 469 -10.36 -6.10 -0.43
C LEU A 469 -8.85 -6.19 -0.20
N TRP A 470 -8.36 -5.77 0.98
CA TRP A 470 -6.93 -5.76 1.28
C TRP A 470 -6.38 -7.10 1.70
N THR A 471 -7.14 -7.86 2.51
CA THR A 471 -6.66 -9.08 3.16
C THR A 471 -7.24 -10.36 2.56
N GLY A 472 -8.32 -10.25 1.77
CA GLY A 472 -9.10 -11.38 1.28
C GLY A 472 -9.93 -12.09 2.35
N ILE A 473 -10.08 -11.50 3.54
CA ILE A 473 -10.92 -12.04 4.63
C ILE A 473 -12.37 -11.61 4.36
N PRO A 474 -13.32 -12.54 4.16
CA PRO A 474 -14.71 -12.18 3.87
C PRO A 474 -15.32 -11.22 4.90
N SER A 475 -16.01 -10.18 4.42
CA SER A 475 -16.66 -9.16 5.27
C SER A 475 -17.69 -9.73 6.22
N SER A 476 -18.36 -10.83 5.83
CA SER A 476 -19.29 -11.57 6.68
C SER A 476 -18.66 -12.04 8.00
N ARG A 477 -17.35 -12.36 7.98
CA ARG A 477 -16.62 -12.80 9.17
C ARG A 477 -16.25 -11.70 10.12
N ILE A 478 -15.97 -10.53 9.59
CA ILE A 478 -15.59 -9.36 10.38
C ILE A 478 -16.80 -8.91 11.20
N ARG A 479 -18.03 -9.08 10.63
CA ARG A 479 -19.31 -8.68 11.25
C ARG A 479 -19.97 -9.78 12.08
N GLU A 480 -19.91 -11.03 11.63
CA GLU A 480 -20.53 -12.12 12.39
C GLU A 480 -19.82 -12.32 13.72
N ASN A 481 -20.62 -12.45 14.76
CA ASN A 481 -20.14 -12.87 16.07
C ASN A 481 -19.35 -14.17 15.90
N GLU A 482 -18.01 -14.11 15.91
CA GLU A 482 -17.12 -15.30 15.87
C GLU A 482 -17.60 -16.33 16.89
N LEU A 483 -18.23 -15.87 17.97
CA LEU A 483 -18.79 -16.69 19.02
C LEU A 483 -19.91 -17.61 18.53
N ALA A 484 -20.77 -17.14 17.62
CA ALA A 484 -21.85 -17.99 17.07
C ALA A 484 -21.29 -19.10 16.18
N LYS A 485 -20.32 -18.81 15.31
CA LYS A 485 -19.65 -19.83 14.49
C LYS A 485 -18.89 -20.86 15.32
N LEU A 486 -18.21 -20.39 16.38
CA LEU A 486 -17.49 -21.26 17.30
C LEU A 486 -18.45 -22.14 18.11
N HIS A 487 -19.69 -21.69 18.39
CA HIS A 487 -20.67 -22.49 19.08
C HIS A 487 -21.04 -23.75 18.26
N ASP A 488 -21.24 -23.61 16.97
CA ASP A 488 -21.71 -24.68 16.07
C ASP A 488 -20.57 -25.50 15.44
N LEU A 489 -19.31 -25.12 15.71
CA LEU A 489 -18.13 -25.74 15.09
C LEU A 489 -18.09 -27.26 15.31
N GLU A 490 -18.35 -27.71 16.54
CA GLU A 490 -18.32 -29.14 16.90
C GLU A 490 -19.36 -29.94 16.08
N GLU A 491 -20.58 -29.44 15.95
CA GLU A 491 -21.64 -30.09 15.18
C GLU A 491 -21.32 -30.16 13.69
N LYS A 492 -20.80 -29.06 13.12
CA LYS A 492 -20.39 -28.98 11.71
C LYS A 492 -19.24 -29.94 11.38
N LEU A 493 -18.25 -30.03 12.28
CA LEU A 493 -17.14 -30.97 12.11
C LEU A 493 -17.64 -32.42 12.23
N ASN A 494 -18.48 -32.77 13.19
CA ASN A 494 -19.02 -34.13 13.36
C ASN A 494 -19.90 -34.58 12.19
N LYS A 495 -20.55 -33.66 11.47
CA LYS A 495 -21.29 -34.00 10.24
C LYS A 495 -20.39 -34.52 9.11
N LYS A 496 -19.14 -34.04 9.05
CA LYS A 496 -18.18 -34.35 7.95
C LYS A 496 -17.11 -35.35 8.34
N ILE A 497 -16.77 -35.41 9.62
CA ILE A 497 -15.72 -36.31 10.15
C ILE A 497 -16.37 -37.42 10.97
N ILE A 498 -16.35 -38.61 10.44
CA ILE A 498 -16.99 -39.78 11.05
C ILE A 498 -15.99 -40.54 11.90
N GLY A 499 -16.41 -41.01 13.05
CA GLY A 499 -15.66 -41.93 13.90
C GLY A 499 -14.56 -41.29 14.76
N GLN A 500 -14.55 -39.92 14.91
CA GLN A 500 -13.54 -39.21 15.66
C GLN A 500 -14.16 -38.19 16.61
N GLU A 501 -15.28 -38.51 17.23
CA GLU A 501 -16.09 -37.56 18.03
C GLU A 501 -15.28 -36.95 19.20
N GLU A 502 -14.46 -37.75 19.91
CA GLU A 502 -13.62 -37.27 21.00
C GLU A 502 -12.56 -36.30 20.54
N ALA A 503 -11.92 -36.58 19.41
CA ALA A 503 -10.90 -35.71 18.83
C ALA A 503 -11.52 -34.37 18.36
N VAL A 504 -12.69 -34.42 17.71
CA VAL A 504 -13.43 -33.23 17.27
C VAL A 504 -13.86 -32.37 18.45
N LYS A 505 -14.36 -32.98 19.52
CA LYS A 505 -14.76 -32.27 20.75
C LYS A 505 -13.59 -31.56 21.41
N ALA A 506 -12.46 -32.26 21.59
CA ALA A 506 -11.27 -31.68 22.21
C ALA A 506 -10.71 -30.53 21.35
N LEU A 507 -10.65 -30.73 20.00
CA LEU A 507 -10.25 -29.71 19.05
C LEU A 507 -11.13 -28.45 19.14
N SER A 508 -12.43 -28.63 19.07
CA SER A 508 -13.40 -27.51 19.13
C SER A 508 -13.29 -26.74 20.45
N SER A 509 -13.12 -27.44 21.57
CA SER A 509 -12.97 -26.82 22.88
C SER A 509 -11.66 -26.01 23.00
N ALA A 510 -10.56 -26.52 22.47
CA ALA A 510 -9.28 -25.83 22.48
C ALA A 510 -9.28 -24.60 21.57
N ILE A 511 -9.91 -24.68 20.39
CA ILE A 511 -10.08 -23.55 19.47
C ILE A 511 -10.95 -22.48 20.12
N LYS A 512 -12.07 -22.85 20.77
CA LYS A 512 -12.91 -21.91 21.52
C LYS A 512 -12.11 -21.16 22.58
N ARG A 513 -11.27 -21.86 23.36
CA ARG A 513 -10.39 -21.25 24.39
C ARG A 513 -9.37 -20.27 23.78
N SER A 514 -8.74 -20.65 22.68
CA SER A 514 -7.72 -19.83 22.01
C SER A 514 -8.35 -18.56 21.42
N ARG A 515 -9.50 -18.67 20.77
CA ARG A 515 -10.17 -17.53 20.14
C ARG A 515 -10.76 -16.54 21.14
N LEU A 516 -11.18 -16.99 22.31
CA LEU A 516 -11.65 -16.12 23.40
C LEU A 516 -10.51 -15.34 24.08
N GLN A 517 -9.26 -15.64 23.74
CA GLN A 517 -8.05 -14.98 24.28
C GLN A 517 -8.08 -14.83 25.82
N ILE A 518 -8.56 -15.84 26.52
CA ILE A 518 -8.64 -15.82 28.00
C ILE A 518 -7.23 -15.83 28.63
N SER A 519 -6.23 -16.35 27.90
CA SER A 519 -4.84 -16.36 28.35
C SER A 519 -4.16 -15.00 28.11
N PRO A 520 -3.40 -14.48 29.08
CA PRO A 520 -2.63 -13.24 28.89
C PRO A 520 -1.49 -13.37 27.86
N ARG A 521 -1.08 -14.60 27.54
CA ARG A 521 -0.09 -14.87 26.49
C ARG A 521 -0.82 -15.18 25.18
N ARG A 522 -0.58 -14.36 24.17
CA ARG A 522 -1.11 -14.56 22.81
C ARG A 522 -0.20 -15.54 22.08
N ARG A 523 -0.73 -16.73 21.78
CA ARG A 523 -0.02 -17.77 21.03
C ARG A 523 -0.99 -18.51 20.12
N PRO A 524 -0.49 -19.13 19.01
CA PRO A 524 -1.36 -19.90 18.12
C PRO A 524 -1.94 -21.12 18.82
N ALA A 525 -3.16 -21.51 18.44
CA ALA A 525 -3.71 -22.79 18.86
C ALA A 525 -2.92 -23.93 18.21
N SER A 526 -2.48 -24.88 19.00
CA SER A 526 -1.53 -25.92 18.57
C SER A 526 -2.00 -27.34 18.89
N PHE A 527 -1.90 -28.23 17.89
CA PHE A 527 -2.40 -29.58 17.98
C PHE A 527 -1.43 -30.59 17.39
N ILE A 528 -1.33 -31.78 18.02
CA ILE A 528 -0.68 -32.94 17.42
C ILE A 528 -1.74 -34.01 17.19
N PHE A 529 -1.93 -34.45 15.94
CA PHE A 529 -2.82 -35.52 15.53
C PHE A 529 -2.04 -36.81 15.37
N VAL A 530 -2.29 -37.77 16.22
CA VAL A 530 -1.59 -39.05 16.25
C VAL A 530 -2.55 -40.21 15.88
N GLY A 531 -2.10 -41.09 15.04
CA GLY A 531 -2.90 -42.31 14.69
C GLY A 531 -2.49 -42.92 13.36
N PRO A 532 -3.08 -44.04 12.96
CA PRO A 532 -2.73 -44.72 11.73
C PRO A 532 -3.05 -43.91 10.48
N THR A 533 -2.54 -44.37 9.35
CA THR A 533 -2.83 -43.70 8.06
C THR A 533 -4.28 -43.95 7.66
N GLY A 534 -4.93 -42.91 7.07
CA GLY A 534 -6.29 -43.06 6.51
C GLY A 534 -7.44 -42.96 7.53
N VAL A 535 -7.19 -42.57 8.79
CA VAL A 535 -8.26 -42.43 9.81
C VAL A 535 -8.90 -41.02 9.80
N GLY A 536 -8.50 -40.14 8.89
CA GLY A 536 -9.13 -38.83 8.73
C GLY A 536 -8.34 -37.63 9.29
N LYS A 537 -7.07 -37.77 9.73
CA LYS A 537 -6.23 -36.67 10.30
C LYS A 537 -6.17 -35.47 9.36
N THR A 538 -5.70 -35.66 8.14
CA THR A 538 -5.56 -34.55 7.14
C THR A 538 -6.92 -34.04 6.68
N GLU A 539 -7.95 -34.88 6.63
CA GLU A 539 -9.31 -34.47 6.26
C GLU A 539 -9.93 -33.53 7.31
N LEU A 540 -9.74 -33.85 8.61
CA LEU A 540 -10.18 -32.98 9.70
C LEU A 540 -9.56 -31.59 9.57
N VAL A 541 -8.26 -31.49 9.19
CA VAL A 541 -7.59 -30.19 9.00
C VAL A 541 -8.21 -29.42 7.83
N LYS A 542 -8.52 -30.07 6.71
CA LYS A 542 -9.16 -29.44 5.55
C LYS A 542 -10.55 -28.92 5.90
N VAL A 543 -11.35 -29.77 6.57
CA VAL A 543 -12.70 -29.39 7.00
C VAL A 543 -12.63 -28.25 8.02
N LEU A 544 -11.69 -28.32 8.97
CA LEU A 544 -11.45 -27.26 9.95
C LEU A 544 -11.09 -25.93 9.27
N SER A 545 -10.16 -25.95 8.31
CA SER A 545 -9.77 -24.76 7.55
C SER A 545 -10.98 -24.15 6.84
N LYS A 546 -11.81 -24.98 6.20
CA LYS A 546 -13.02 -24.54 5.51
C LYS A 546 -14.08 -23.97 6.48
N GLU A 547 -14.32 -24.59 7.63
CA GLU A 547 -15.32 -24.14 8.60
C GLU A 547 -14.85 -22.91 9.42
N LEU A 548 -13.56 -22.83 9.73
CA LEU A 548 -13.00 -21.65 10.42
C LEU A 548 -12.77 -20.46 9.52
N PHE A 549 -12.35 -20.71 8.26
CA PHE A 549 -11.86 -19.65 7.39
C PHE A 549 -12.57 -19.56 6.03
N ASP A 550 -13.69 -20.28 5.79
CA ASP A 550 -14.57 -20.33 4.60
C ASP A 550 -13.84 -20.45 3.23
N SER A 551 -12.52 -20.63 3.25
CA SER A 551 -11.70 -20.79 2.05
C SER A 551 -10.72 -21.95 2.20
N PRO A 552 -10.65 -22.83 1.21
CA PRO A 552 -9.66 -23.91 1.20
C PRO A 552 -8.23 -23.41 1.04
N GLU A 553 -8.05 -22.19 0.53
CA GLU A 553 -6.74 -21.57 0.32
C GLU A 553 -6.07 -21.09 1.62
N THR A 554 -6.81 -21.07 2.74
CA THR A 554 -6.27 -20.73 4.06
C THR A 554 -5.51 -21.90 4.70
N LEU A 555 -5.49 -23.08 4.07
CA LEU A 555 -4.69 -24.22 4.49
C LEU A 555 -3.30 -24.16 3.86
N ILE A 556 -2.29 -23.89 4.70
CA ILE A 556 -0.87 -23.94 4.34
C ILE A 556 -0.34 -25.31 4.74
N ARG A 557 -0.16 -26.20 3.78
CA ARG A 557 0.37 -27.56 4.03
C ARG A 557 1.86 -27.58 3.78
N LEU A 558 2.59 -28.20 4.71
CA LEU A 558 4.03 -28.44 4.69
C LEU A 558 4.27 -29.92 4.95
N ASP A 559 4.83 -30.62 3.98
CA ASP A 559 5.25 -32.00 4.13
C ASP A 559 6.64 -32.04 4.72
N MET A 560 6.77 -32.59 5.92
CA MET A 560 8.05 -32.62 6.63
C MET A 560 9.08 -33.55 6.00
N SER A 561 8.68 -34.37 5.04
CA SER A 561 9.63 -35.13 4.20
C SER A 561 10.55 -34.22 3.36
N GLU A 562 10.10 -33.00 3.03
CA GLU A 562 10.90 -31.99 2.32
C GLU A 562 11.82 -31.19 3.25
N PHE A 563 11.70 -31.37 4.56
CA PHE A 563 12.41 -30.66 5.63
C PHE A 563 13.31 -31.56 6.48
N MET A 564 13.83 -32.62 5.88
CA MET A 564 14.73 -33.57 6.55
C MET A 564 16.17 -33.04 6.66
N GLU A 565 16.56 -32.11 5.80
CA GLU A 565 17.93 -31.58 5.74
C GLU A 565 18.08 -30.30 6.59
N LYS A 566 19.29 -30.06 7.10
CA LYS A 566 19.59 -28.86 7.89
C LYS A 566 19.30 -27.54 7.16
N HIS A 567 19.52 -27.50 5.85
CA HIS A 567 19.28 -26.31 5.03
C HIS A 567 17.79 -26.04 4.78
N SER A 568 16.92 -26.98 5.07
CA SER A 568 15.46 -26.80 4.86
C SER A 568 14.83 -25.74 5.76
N VAL A 569 15.49 -25.38 6.85
CA VAL A 569 15.10 -24.27 7.75
C VAL A 569 14.98 -22.96 6.97
N SER A 570 15.87 -22.72 5.98
CA SER A 570 15.83 -21.52 5.15
C SER A 570 14.54 -21.42 4.31
N LYS A 571 13.88 -22.54 4.00
CA LYS A 571 12.58 -22.52 3.34
C LYS A 571 11.46 -21.96 4.25
N ILE A 572 11.61 -22.07 5.57
CA ILE A 572 10.62 -21.56 6.54
C ILE A 572 10.81 -20.08 6.77
N ILE A 573 12.02 -19.63 7.14
CA ILE A 573 12.31 -18.26 7.60
C ILE A 573 13.11 -17.43 6.60
N GLY A 574 13.58 -18.02 5.48
CA GLY A 574 14.46 -17.37 4.50
C GLY A 574 15.94 -17.71 4.73
N SER A 575 16.77 -17.43 3.70
CA SER A 575 18.22 -17.68 3.76
C SER A 575 18.94 -16.55 4.48
N PRO A 576 19.93 -16.85 5.34
CA PRO A 576 20.73 -15.82 5.99
C PRO A 576 21.51 -14.96 4.97
N PRO A 577 21.93 -13.72 5.34
CA PRO A 577 22.73 -12.87 4.48
C PRO A 577 24.02 -13.57 4.01
N GLY A 578 24.29 -13.51 2.71
CA GLY A 578 25.49 -14.10 2.09
C GLY A 578 25.31 -15.51 1.55
N TYR A 579 24.14 -16.12 1.67
CA TYR A 579 23.80 -17.40 1.03
C TYR A 579 22.96 -17.18 -0.24
N VAL A 580 23.08 -18.13 -1.21
CA VAL A 580 22.25 -18.15 -2.42
C VAL A 580 20.78 -18.21 -2.02
N GLY A 581 19.94 -17.33 -2.59
CA GLY A 581 18.51 -17.24 -2.25
C GLY A 581 18.21 -16.27 -1.08
N TYR A 582 19.12 -15.40 -0.67
CA TYR A 582 18.88 -14.38 0.37
C TYR A 582 17.73 -13.42 -0.01
N ASP A 583 17.58 -13.09 -1.30
CA ASP A 583 16.49 -12.21 -1.77
C ASP A 583 15.11 -12.90 -1.77
N GLU A 584 15.09 -14.23 -1.60
CA GLU A 584 13.86 -14.99 -1.48
C GLU A 584 13.41 -15.03 -0.01
N ALA A 585 12.24 -14.45 0.26
CA ALA A 585 11.62 -14.53 1.59
C ALA A 585 11.29 -15.98 1.95
N GLY A 586 11.29 -16.32 3.25
CA GLY A 586 10.88 -17.64 3.72
C GLY A 586 9.45 -17.96 3.27
N GLN A 587 9.28 -19.14 2.67
CA GLN A 587 7.98 -19.53 2.09
C GLN A 587 6.84 -19.56 3.12
N VAL A 588 7.12 -19.96 4.35
CA VAL A 588 6.11 -20.05 5.42
C VAL A 588 5.85 -18.70 6.03
N THR A 589 6.90 -17.97 6.39
CA THR A 589 6.78 -16.64 6.99
C THR A 589 6.07 -15.66 6.06
N GLU A 590 6.37 -15.71 4.74
CA GLU A 590 5.71 -14.84 3.77
C GLU A 590 4.24 -15.23 3.55
N LYS A 591 3.91 -16.53 3.50
CA LYS A 591 2.51 -16.99 3.38
C LYS A 591 1.68 -16.58 4.60
N VAL A 592 2.23 -16.71 5.82
CA VAL A 592 1.55 -16.32 7.06
C VAL A 592 1.42 -14.80 7.15
N ARG A 593 2.44 -14.04 6.75
CA ARG A 593 2.39 -12.58 6.71
C ARG A 593 1.26 -12.08 5.81
N ARG A 594 1.11 -12.70 4.64
CA ARG A 594 0.02 -12.37 3.70
C ARG A 594 -1.35 -12.86 4.15
N ARG A 595 -1.39 -13.99 4.89
CA ARG A 595 -2.63 -14.62 5.35
C ARG A 595 -2.51 -15.02 6.83
N PRO A 596 -2.63 -14.06 7.76
CA PRO A 596 -2.44 -14.33 9.19
C PRO A 596 -3.52 -15.25 9.77
N TYR A 597 -4.70 -15.30 9.15
CA TYR A 597 -5.79 -16.22 9.51
C TYR A 597 -5.72 -17.47 8.64
N SER A 598 -4.87 -18.43 9.04
CA SER A 598 -4.63 -19.66 8.29
C SER A 598 -4.46 -20.87 9.20
N VAL A 599 -4.63 -22.05 8.64
CA VAL A 599 -4.27 -23.33 9.28
C VAL A 599 -2.94 -23.79 8.70
N LEU A 600 -1.94 -23.93 9.55
CA LEU A 600 -0.64 -24.49 9.20
C LEU A 600 -0.65 -25.99 9.51
N LEU A 601 -0.53 -26.79 8.47
CA LEU A 601 -0.43 -28.23 8.60
C LEU A 601 1.00 -28.70 8.38
N PHE A 602 1.64 -29.21 9.41
CA PHE A 602 2.93 -29.91 9.36
C PHE A 602 2.66 -31.40 9.29
N ASP A 603 2.73 -31.98 8.09
CA ASP A 603 2.42 -33.38 7.86
C ASP A 603 3.65 -34.25 8.11
N GLU A 604 3.51 -35.36 8.81
CA GLU A 604 4.58 -36.31 9.18
C GLU A 604 5.74 -35.67 9.97
N ILE A 605 5.38 -35.04 11.11
CA ILE A 605 6.32 -34.25 11.94
C ILE A 605 7.54 -35.04 12.41
N GLU A 606 7.44 -36.37 12.54
CA GLU A 606 8.54 -37.29 12.88
C GLU A 606 9.69 -37.26 11.87
N LYS A 607 9.48 -36.76 10.66
CA LYS A 607 10.51 -36.66 9.62
C LYS A 607 11.28 -35.36 9.63
N ALA A 608 10.80 -34.35 10.36
CA ALA A 608 11.40 -33.03 10.34
C ALA A 608 12.79 -33.00 11.01
N HIS A 609 13.68 -32.16 10.45
CA HIS A 609 14.99 -31.92 11.06
C HIS A 609 14.83 -31.24 12.44
N PRO A 610 15.71 -31.51 13.43
CA PRO A 610 15.65 -30.91 14.77
C PRO A 610 15.64 -29.37 14.76
N ASP A 611 16.31 -28.72 13.82
CA ASP A 611 16.33 -27.26 13.71
C ASP A 611 14.95 -26.69 13.32
N VAL A 612 14.13 -27.41 12.57
CA VAL A 612 12.72 -27.07 12.28
C VAL A 612 11.91 -27.10 13.57
N MET A 613 12.16 -28.10 14.44
CA MET A 613 11.51 -28.20 15.75
C MET A 613 11.85 -27.00 16.65
N ASN A 614 13.07 -26.46 16.58
CA ASN A 614 13.45 -25.29 17.34
C ASN A 614 12.69 -24.02 16.91
N ILE A 615 12.44 -23.86 15.61
CA ILE A 615 11.62 -22.74 15.09
C ILE A 615 10.15 -22.92 15.52
N LEU A 616 9.62 -24.13 15.40
CA LEU A 616 8.26 -24.42 15.86
C LEU A 616 8.11 -24.16 17.36
N LEU A 617 9.12 -24.49 18.17
CA LEU A 617 9.14 -24.15 19.60
C LEU A 617 9.01 -22.66 19.84
N GLN A 618 9.75 -21.83 19.09
CA GLN A 618 9.65 -20.39 19.19
C GLN A 618 8.24 -19.90 18.83
N ILE A 619 7.66 -20.43 17.73
CA ILE A 619 6.30 -20.08 17.32
C ILE A 619 5.27 -20.44 18.40
N LEU A 620 5.40 -21.65 19.00
CA LEU A 620 4.48 -22.13 20.03
C LEU A 620 4.59 -21.40 21.36
N ASP A 621 5.75 -20.81 21.66
CA ASP A 621 6.00 -20.11 22.94
C ASP A 621 5.70 -18.61 22.83
N GLU A 622 6.26 -17.95 21.82
CA GLU A 622 6.22 -16.50 21.65
C GLU A 622 5.11 -16.03 20.70
N GLY A 623 4.57 -16.94 19.87
CA GLY A 623 3.60 -16.60 18.83
C GLY A 623 4.20 -15.82 17.66
N LYS A 624 5.53 -15.63 17.62
CA LYS A 624 6.23 -14.78 16.65
C LYS A 624 7.58 -15.38 16.26
N VAL A 625 8.00 -15.09 15.02
CA VAL A 625 9.32 -15.50 14.50
C VAL A 625 9.93 -14.35 13.70
N THR A 626 11.23 -14.14 13.87
CA THR A 626 11.98 -13.20 13.04
C THR A 626 12.46 -13.90 11.78
N ASP A 627 12.10 -13.37 10.61
CA ASP A 627 12.57 -13.88 9.31
C ASP A 627 14.05 -13.55 9.07
N ALA A 628 14.64 -14.09 8.00
CA ALA A 628 16.03 -13.84 7.64
C ALA A 628 16.31 -12.36 7.28
N HIS A 629 15.30 -11.58 6.97
CA HIS A 629 15.39 -10.14 6.72
C HIS A 629 15.26 -9.29 7.99
N GLY A 630 15.12 -9.93 9.16
CA GLY A 630 14.95 -9.26 10.44
C GLY A 630 13.53 -8.75 10.72
N ARG A 631 12.53 -9.20 9.95
CA ARG A 631 11.12 -8.84 10.14
C ARG A 631 10.46 -9.81 11.11
N GLU A 632 9.68 -9.28 12.03
CA GLU A 632 8.89 -10.08 12.97
C GLU A 632 7.57 -10.50 12.28
N VAL A 633 7.35 -11.81 12.20
CA VAL A 633 6.14 -12.40 11.63
C VAL A 633 5.29 -12.98 12.73
N ASN A 634 4.05 -12.53 12.86
CA ASN A 634 3.10 -12.92 13.91
C ASN A 634 2.27 -14.14 13.48
N PHE A 635 2.26 -15.19 14.34
CA PHE A 635 1.51 -16.44 14.16
C PHE A 635 0.31 -16.57 15.12
N GLU A 636 0.03 -15.55 15.97
CA GLU A 636 -1.01 -15.63 17.01
C GLU A 636 -2.38 -16.02 16.50
N ASN A 637 -2.70 -15.59 15.26
CA ASN A 637 -4.01 -15.83 14.62
C ASN A 637 -4.05 -17.14 13.81
N THR A 638 -2.95 -17.87 13.71
CA THR A 638 -2.89 -19.14 13.01
C THR A 638 -3.35 -20.30 13.89
N VAL A 639 -3.74 -21.40 13.26
CA VAL A 639 -3.96 -22.68 13.92
C VAL A 639 -2.90 -23.65 13.42
N ILE A 640 -2.08 -24.17 14.33
CA ILE A 640 -0.98 -25.08 14.00
C ILE A 640 -1.41 -26.51 14.27
N VAL A 641 -1.37 -27.33 13.24
CA VAL A 641 -1.68 -28.75 13.31
C VAL A 641 -0.47 -29.56 12.82
N MET A 642 0.01 -30.46 13.63
CA MET A 642 1.08 -31.41 13.31
C MET A 642 0.49 -32.80 13.22
N THR A 643 0.77 -33.57 12.17
CA THR A 643 0.33 -34.96 12.09
C THR A 643 1.49 -35.92 12.32
N SER A 644 1.22 -37.03 12.95
CA SER A 644 2.17 -38.14 13.14
C SER A 644 1.52 -39.48 12.98
N ASN A 645 2.29 -40.44 12.43
CA ASN A 645 1.93 -41.82 12.36
C ASN A 645 2.60 -42.67 13.47
N ALA A 646 3.26 -42.01 14.43
CA ALA A 646 3.98 -42.66 15.52
C ALA A 646 3.04 -43.57 16.35
N GLY A 647 3.53 -44.73 16.76
CA GLY A 647 2.78 -45.67 17.58
C GLY A 647 1.75 -46.55 16.85
N SER A 648 1.58 -46.38 15.51
CA SER A 648 0.63 -47.19 14.73
C SER A 648 1.13 -48.60 14.37
N ASP A 649 2.46 -48.83 14.36
CA ASP A 649 3.04 -50.09 13.83
C ASP A 649 3.17 -51.21 14.86
N LYS A 650 2.97 -50.97 16.13
CA LYS A 650 3.09 -52.01 17.17
C LYS A 650 1.74 -52.42 17.70
N ARG A 651 1.18 -53.52 17.19
CA ARG A 651 0.06 -54.25 17.78
C ARG A 651 0.53 -55.02 19.02
N GLU A 652 0.91 -54.36 20.09
CA GLU A 652 1.09 -54.99 21.38
C GLU A 652 -0.22 -54.91 22.16
N ASN A 653 -0.81 -56.07 22.45
CA ASN A 653 -1.97 -56.24 23.34
C ASN A 653 -1.55 -55.84 24.77
N ALA A 654 -1.71 -54.60 25.14
CA ALA A 654 -1.56 -54.18 26.53
C ALA A 654 -2.86 -54.49 27.28
N LEU A 655 -2.98 -55.69 27.75
CA LEU A 655 -3.97 -56.09 28.75
C LEU A 655 -3.49 -55.61 30.14
N GLY A 656 -3.85 -54.35 30.46
CA GLY A 656 -3.73 -53.80 31.83
C GLY A 656 -5.11 -53.75 32.48
N PHE A 657 -5.30 -54.39 33.58
CA PHE A 657 -6.53 -54.36 34.37
C PHE A 657 -6.82 -52.91 34.86
N GLY A 658 -7.93 -52.31 34.42
CA GLY A 658 -8.50 -51.10 35.03
C GLY A 658 -8.36 -49.79 34.27
N LYS A 659 -7.82 -49.74 33.03
CA LYS A 659 -7.78 -48.51 32.18
C LYS A 659 -8.78 -48.63 31.01
N THR A 660 -9.38 -47.51 30.63
CA THR A 660 -10.19 -47.49 29.40
C THR A 660 -9.31 -47.66 28.16
N GLN A 661 -9.85 -48.25 27.08
CA GLN A 661 -9.09 -48.40 25.83
C GLN A 661 -8.52 -47.07 25.31
N ALA A 662 -9.26 -45.98 25.50
CA ALA A 662 -8.86 -44.62 25.11
C ALA A 662 -7.62 -44.18 25.87
N ASP A 663 -7.54 -44.42 27.21
CA ASP A 663 -6.39 -44.04 28.05
C ASP A 663 -5.13 -44.83 27.66
N ALA A 664 -5.27 -46.11 27.35
CA ALA A 664 -4.18 -46.95 26.89
C ALA A 664 -3.61 -46.49 25.53
N HIS A 665 -4.48 -46.12 24.57
CA HIS A 665 -4.07 -45.56 23.31
C HIS A 665 -3.35 -44.20 23.47
N LYS A 666 -3.82 -43.32 24.38
CA LYS A 666 -3.22 -42.04 24.68
C LYS A 666 -1.82 -42.21 25.31
N GLU A 667 -1.64 -43.07 26.27
CA GLU A 667 -0.33 -43.38 26.87
C GLU A 667 0.67 -43.93 25.84
N LYS A 668 0.21 -44.82 24.95
CA LYS A 668 1.03 -45.36 23.89
C LYS A 668 1.46 -44.27 22.90
N ALA A 669 0.52 -43.42 22.48
CA ALA A 669 0.81 -42.30 21.61
C ALA A 669 1.81 -41.33 22.24
N MET A 670 1.64 -41.01 23.53
CA MET A 670 2.57 -40.15 24.26
C MET A 670 3.98 -40.74 24.38
N LYS A 671 4.09 -42.06 24.60
CA LYS A 671 5.36 -42.74 24.63
C LYS A 671 6.05 -42.72 23.25
N ALA A 672 5.30 -42.96 22.18
CA ALA A 672 5.83 -42.93 20.83
C ALA A 672 6.28 -41.50 20.43
N LEU A 673 5.51 -40.46 20.79
CA LEU A 673 5.89 -39.07 20.58
C LEU A 673 7.15 -38.69 21.33
N SER A 674 7.33 -39.16 22.56
CA SER A 674 8.52 -38.85 23.39
C SER A 674 9.82 -39.51 22.86
N GLU A 675 9.76 -40.43 21.89
CA GLU A 675 10.92 -41.02 21.22
C GLU A 675 11.62 -39.98 20.29
N PHE A 676 10.88 -39.03 19.71
CA PHE A 676 11.43 -38.05 18.75
C PHE A 676 11.14 -36.60 19.10
N LEU A 677 10.10 -36.29 19.92
CA LEU A 677 9.83 -34.93 20.41
C LEU A 677 10.37 -34.76 21.84
N ARG A 678 11.04 -33.63 22.05
CA ARG A 678 11.51 -33.27 23.38
C ARG A 678 10.35 -33.00 24.36
N PRO A 679 10.48 -33.31 25.66
CA PRO A 679 9.43 -33.04 26.65
C PRO A 679 8.98 -31.58 26.68
N GLU A 680 9.91 -30.63 26.45
CA GLU A 680 9.62 -29.19 26.37
C GLU A 680 8.70 -28.84 25.22
N PHE A 681 8.83 -29.54 24.06
CA PHE A 681 7.96 -29.35 22.91
C PHE A 681 6.54 -29.82 23.20
N LEU A 682 6.41 -31.02 23.77
CA LEU A 682 5.11 -31.59 24.11
C LEU A 682 4.36 -30.75 25.15
N ALA A 683 5.08 -30.09 26.07
CA ALA A 683 4.50 -29.22 27.09
C ALA A 683 3.97 -27.87 26.53
N ARG A 684 4.34 -27.49 25.27
CA ARG A 684 3.90 -26.25 24.61
C ARG A 684 2.68 -26.44 23.72
N VAL A 685 2.40 -27.69 23.36
CA VAL A 685 1.24 -28.03 22.53
C VAL A 685 -0.02 -28.02 23.39
N ASP A 686 -1.08 -27.39 22.88
CA ASP A 686 -2.35 -27.24 23.63
C ASP A 686 -3.07 -28.56 23.80
N GLU A 687 -3.16 -29.41 22.74
CA GLU A 687 -3.83 -30.69 22.81
C GLU A 687 -3.16 -31.72 21.89
N ILE A 688 -3.09 -32.95 22.38
CA ILE A 688 -2.65 -34.12 21.62
C ILE A 688 -3.87 -35.00 21.37
N LEU A 689 -4.27 -35.11 20.11
CA LEU A 689 -5.49 -35.80 19.68
C LEU A 689 -5.13 -37.15 19.10
N VAL A 690 -5.61 -38.22 19.73
CA VAL A 690 -5.38 -39.60 19.29
C VAL A 690 -6.58 -40.04 18.46
N PHE A 691 -6.32 -40.39 17.21
CA PHE A 691 -7.32 -40.90 16.28
C PHE A 691 -7.45 -42.43 16.42
N ARG A 692 -8.69 -42.90 16.60
CA ARG A 692 -8.98 -44.31 16.68
C ARG A 692 -9.06 -44.94 15.30
N ASP A 693 -8.90 -46.28 15.25
CA ASP A 693 -9.19 -47.06 14.04
C ASP A 693 -10.68 -46.93 13.71
N LEU A 694 -10.98 -46.88 12.39
CA LEU A 694 -12.34 -46.83 11.90
C LEU A 694 -13.00 -48.22 11.97
N ASP A 695 -14.21 -48.26 12.49
CA ASP A 695 -15.02 -49.49 12.49
C ASP A 695 -15.89 -49.61 11.21
N GLU A 696 -16.60 -50.74 11.08
CA GLU A 696 -17.42 -51.05 9.89
C GLU A 696 -18.56 -50.03 9.69
N ASN A 697 -19.16 -49.56 10.78
CA ASN A 697 -20.20 -48.56 10.73
C ASN A 697 -19.63 -47.18 10.29
N ASP A 698 -18.41 -46.90 10.70
CA ASP A 698 -17.72 -45.67 10.27
C ASP A 698 -17.44 -45.72 8.77
N PHE A 699 -16.92 -46.85 8.26
CA PHE A 699 -16.70 -47.05 6.81
C PHE A 699 -17.99 -46.89 6.01
N LYS A 700 -19.10 -47.44 6.50
CA LYS A 700 -20.41 -47.35 5.85
C LYS A 700 -20.84 -45.86 5.76
N LYS A 701 -20.74 -45.10 6.85
CA LYS A 701 -21.09 -43.68 6.87
C LYS A 701 -20.15 -42.86 5.98
N ILE A 702 -18.85 -43.19 5.97
CA ILE A 702 -17.86 -42.51 5.10
C ILE A 702 -18.16 -42.81 3.64
N SER A 703 -18.59 -44.07 3.29
CA SER A 703 -19.01 -44.40 1.94
C SER A 703 -20.16 -43.53 1.46
N ALA A 704 -21.17 -43.33 2.31
CA ALA A 704 -22.31 -42.48 2.00
C ALA A 704 -21.85 -41.00 1.75
N LEU A 705 -21.00 -40.44 2.62
CA LEU A 705 -20.47 -39.07 2.43
C LEU A 705 -19.66 -38.93 1.14
N LEU A 706 -18.84 -39.95 0.80
CA LEU A 706 -18.06 -39.91 -0.44
C LEU A 706 -18.94 -40.03 -1.69
N LEU A 707 -20.03 -40.82 -1.63
CA LEU A 707 -21.01 -40.92 -2.73
C LEU A 707 -21.83 -39.62 -2.86
N ASP A 708 -22.14 -38.94 -1.76
CA ASP A 708 -22.81 -37.66 -1.78
C ASP A 708 -21.99 -36.57 -2.48
N GLU A 709 -20.64 -36.67 -2.50
CA GLU A 709 -19.77 -35.71 -3.23
C GLU A 709 -20.02 -35.76 -4.75
N TYR A 710 -20.51 -36.89 -5.30
CA TYR A 710 -20.82 -36.98 -6.73
C TYR A 710 -22.19 -36.40 -7.11
N VAL A 711 -23.15 -36.29 -6.17
CA VAL A 711 -24.50 -35.81 -6.44
C VAL A 711 -24.52 -34.41 -7.12
N PRO A 712 -23.85 -33.37 -6.61
CA PRO A 712 -23.87 -32.05 -7.25
C PRO A 712 -23.22 -32.09 -8.63
N THR A 713 -22.08 -32.77 -8.78
CA THR A 713 -21.32 -32.81 -10.04
C THR A 713 -22.10 -33.53 -11.16
N LEU A 714 -22.79 -34.64 -10.84
CA LEU A 714 -23.62 -35.34 -11.81
C LEU A 714 -24.91 -34.59 -12.12
N LYS A 715 -25.48 -33.88 -11.13
CA LYS A 715 -26.64 -33.03 -11.34
C LYS A 715 -26.36 -31.86 -12.29
N GLU A 716 -25.15 -31.23 -12.23
CA GLU A 716 -24.73 -30.25 -13.20
C GLU A 716 -24.68 -30.76 -14.63
N LYS A 717 -24.41 -32.09 -14.79
CA LYS A 717 -24.45 -32.78 -16.08
C LYS A 717 -25.86 -33.26 -16.47
N GLY A 718 -26.89 -32.98 -15.68
CA GLY A 718 -28.26 -33.37 -15.92
C GLY A 718 -28.58 -34.85 -15.50
N ILE A 719 -27.66 -35.49 -14.80
CA ILE A 719 -27.80 -36.89 -14.37
C ILE A 719 -28.23 -36.96 -12.90
N THR A 720 -29.35 -37.63 -12.63
CA THR A 720 -29.80 -37.88 -11.25
C THR A 720 -29.04 -39.07 -10.67
N PHE A 721 -28.25 -38.83 -9.61
CA PHE A 721 -27.48 -39.88 -8.93
C PHE A 721 -28.16 -40.33 -7.65
N LYS A 722 -28.32 -41.68 -7.49
CA LYS A 722 -28.86 -42.31 -6.28
C LYS A 722 -28.02 -43.50 -5.89
N TYR A 723 -27.99 -43.85 -4.63
CA TYR A 723 -27.31 -45.07 -4.13
C TYR A 723 -28.14 -45.73 -3.02
N ASP A 724 -27.94 -47.04 -2.88
CA ASP A 724 -28.62 -47.87 -1.86
C ASP A 724 -27.71 -48.11 -0.64
N ASP A 725 -28.30 -48.26 0.53
CA ASP A 725 -27.60 -48.60 1.77
C ASP A 725 -26.77 -49.88 1.68
N LYS A 726 -27.20 -50.84 0.84
CA LYS A 726 -26.47 -52.09 0.52
C LYS A 726 -25.16 -51.80 -0.22
N ALA A 727 -25.16 -50.82 -1.12
CA ALA A 727 -23.96 -50.40 -1.82
C ALA A 727 -22.92 -49.83 -0.86
N CYS A 728 -23.36 -48.97 0.09
CA CYS A 728 -22.47 -48.46 1.13
C CYS A 728 -21.89 -49.57 2.01
N THR A 729 -22.67 -50.56 2.36
CA THR A 729 -22.21 -51.71 3.16
C THR A 729 -21.20 -52.57 2.40
N ALA A 730 -21.45 -52.87 1.13
CA ALA A 730 -20.55 -53.63 0.27
C ALA A 730 -19.20 -52.92 0.05
N LEU A 731 -19.22 -51.59 -0.12
CA LEU A 731 -18.01 -50.78 -0.21
C LEU A 731 -17.22 -50.80 1.12
N ALA A 732 -17.91 -50.70 2.24
CA ALA A 732 -17.32 -50.74 3.58
C ALA A 732 -16.63 -52.08 3.87
N GLU A 733 -17.29 -53.22 3.54
CA GLU A 733 -16.72 -54.55 3.72
C GLU A 733 -15.47 -54.77 2.86
N LYS A 734 -15.47 -54.30 1.60
CA LYS A 734 -14.28 -54.37 0.74
C LYS A 734 -13.12 -53.51 1.30
N ALA A 735 -13.40 -52.40 1.94
CA ALA A 735 -12.40 -51.51 2.50
C ALA A 735 -11.80 -52.04 3.83
N LYS A 736 -12.55 -52.84 4.60
CA LYS A 736 -12.14 -53.39 5.90
C LYS A 736 -10.87 -54.27 5.83
N GLY A 737 -10.56 -54.84 4.67
CA GLY A 737 -9.34 -55.63 4.44
C GLY A 737 -8.10 -54.80 4.07
N GLY A 738 -8.23 -53.51 3.87
CA GLY A 738 -7.16 -52.61 3.45
C GLY A 738 -6.25 -52.16 4.59
N LYS A 739 -5.01 -51.76 4.24
CA LYS A 739 -4.01 -51.27 5.21
C LYS A 739 -4.05 -49.75 5.40
N SER A 740 -4.75 -49.01 4.51
CA SER A 740 -4.71 -47.55 4.43
C SER A 740 -6.04 -46.87 4.82
N GLY A 741 -6.96 -47.61 5.46
CA GLY A 741 -8.19 -47.05 6.01
C GLY A 741 -9.10 -46.37 4.98
N ALA A 742 -9.59 -45.17 5.22
CA ALA A 742 -10.48 -44.45 4.31
C ALA A 742 -9.84 -44.10 2.95
N ARG A 743 -8.52 -44.17 2.79
CA ARG A 743 -7.88 -44.03 1.48
C ARG A 743 -8.18 -45.22 0.57
N ASP A 744 -8.17 -46.43 1.13
CA ASP A 744 -8.52 -47.64 0.38
C ASP A 744 -9.98 -47.59 -0.05
N LEU A 745 -10.87 -47.09 0.83
CA LEU A 745 -12.29 -46.91 0.49
C LEU A 745 -12.48 -45.94 -0.69
N ARG A 746 -11.79 -44.80 -0.69
CA ARG A 746 -11.82 -43.86 -1.81
C ARG A 746 -11.32 -44.47 -3.12
N ASN A 747 -10.27 -45.28 -3.08
CA ASN A 747 -9.74 -45.98 -4.24
C ASN A 747 -10.73 -47.03 -4.75
N ILE A 748 -11.45 -47.73 -3.85
CA ILE A 748 -12.48 -48.70 -4.21
C ILE A 748 -13.67 -48.02 -4.87
N ILE A 749 -14.16 -46.92 -4.28
CA ILE A 749 -15.24 -46.10 -4.86
C ILE A 749 -14.84 -45.60 -6.25
N ARG A 750 -13.62 -45.14 -6.43
CA ARG A 750 -13.13 -44.68 -7.73
C ARG A 750 -13.22 -45.81 -8.77
N LYS A 751 -12.69 -46.97 -8.47
CA LYS A 751 -12.68 -48.11 -9.41
C LYS A 751 -14.06 -48.73 -9.66
N GLU A 752 -14.87 -48.86 -8.61
CA GLU A 752 -16.13 -49.62 -8.70
C GLU A 752 -17.34 -48.69 -9.05
N VAL A 753 -17.23 -47.40 -8.83
CA VAL A 753 -18.33 -46.48 -9.07
C VAL A 753 -17.95 -45.44 -10.12
N GLU A 754 -16.87 -44.67 -9.91
CA GLU A 754 -16.51 -43.55 -10.80
C GLU A 754 -16.11 -44.03 -12.20
N ASP A 755 -15.23 -45.04 -12.29
CA ASP A 755 -14.80 -45.60 -13.58
C ASP A 755 -16.01 -46.18 -14.37
N LYS A 756 -16.91 -46.86 -13.68
CA LYS A 756 -18.13 -47.43 -14.33
C LYS A 756 -19.14 -46.34 -14.73
N ILE A 757 -19.31 -45.30 -13.92
CA ILE A 757 -20.12 -44.14 -14.30
C ILE A 757 -19.55 -43.48 -15.56
N ALA A 758 -18.22 -43.35 -15.63
CA ALA A 758 -17.56 -42.78 -16.80
C ALA A 758 -17.77 -43.67 -18.05
N GLU A 759 -17.68 -44.99 -17.94
CA GLU A 759 -17.97 -45.93 -19.02
C GLU A 759 -19.42 -45.77 -19.52
N GLU A 760 -20.42 -45.77 -18.63
CA GLU A 760 -21.83 -45.62 -18.99
C GLU A 760 -22.12 -44.24 -19.65
N ILE A 761 -21.48 -43.15 -19.19
CA ILE A 761 -21.61 -41.85 -19.82
C ILE A 761 -21.00 -41.83 -21.23
N ILE A 762 -19.87 -42.51 -21.43
CA ILE A 762 -19.20 -42.59 -22.75
C ILE A 762 -20.04 -43.49 -23.70
N ASP A 763 -20.53 -44.62 -23.24
CA ASP A 763 -21.31 -45.56 -24.04
C ASP A 763 -22.67 -44.99 -24.44
N ALA A 764 -23.28 -44.18 -23.58
CA ALA A 764 -24.52 -43.48 -23.90
C ALA A 764 -24.36 -42.42 -25.00
N GLY A 765 -23.16 -41.91 -25.23
CA GLY A 765 -22.84 -40.98 -26.31
C GLY A 765 -23.76 -39.74 -26.37
N ASN A 766 -24.56 -39.68 -27.46
CA ASN A 766 -25.52 -38.57 -27.67
C ASN A 766 -26.91 -38.80 -27.03
N THR A 767 -27.16 -39.95 -26.38
CA THR A 767 -28.41 -40.23 -25.67
C THR A 767 -28.31 -39.62 -24.26
N SER A 768 -29.22 -38.73 -23.88
CA SER A 768 -29.25 -38.14 -22.55
C SER A 768 -29.57 -39.16 -21.49
N LEU A 769 -28.57 -39.53 -20.66
CA LEU A 769 -28.77 -40.28 -19.44
C LEU A 769 -29.59 -39.46 -18.44
N SER A 770 -30.74 -39.99 -18.00
CA SER A 770 -31.62 -39.29 -17.02
C SER A 770 -31.21 -39.54 -15.57
N GLY A 771 -30.62 -40.70 -15.28
CA GLY A 771 -30.19 -41.04 -13.93
C GLY A 771 -29.32 -42.30 -13.86
N ILE A 772 -28.58 -42.42 -12.77
CA ILE A 772 -27.74 -43.57 -12.42
C ILE A 772 -28.02 -43.97 -10.97
N ALA A 773 -28.31 -45.23 -10.73
CA ALA A 773 -28.43 -45.79 -9.39
C ALA A 773 -27.30 -46.79 -9.11
N VAL A 774 -26.70 -46.69 -7.94
CA VAL A 774 -25.68 -47.61 -7.45
C VAL A 774 -26.33 -48.59 -6.48
N THR A 775 -26.35 -49.87 -6.87
CA THR A 775 -26.91 -50.97 -6.04
C THR A 775 -25.84 -52.01 -5.77
N ALA A 776 -26.08 -52.90 -4.81
CA ALA A 776 -25.20 -54.04 -4.56
C ALA A 776 -25.99 -55.34 -4.49
N GLU A 777 -25.51 -56.33 -5.26
CA GLU A 777 -25.96 -57.73 -5.20
C GLU A 777 -24.75 -58.64 -4.94
N ASP A 778 -24.87 -59.55 -4.00
CA ASP A 778 -23.81 -60.51 -3.61
C ASP A 778 -22.41 -59.82 -3.40
N ASN A 779 -22.39 -58.68 -2.72
CA ASN A 779 -21.18 -57.91 -2.45
C ASN A 779 -20.49 -57.33 -3.71
N LYS A 780 -21.18 -57.33 -4.88
CA LYS A 780 -20.71 -56.69 -6.11
C LYS A 780 -21.52 -55.42 -6.40
N ILE A 781 -20.81 -54.36 -6.70
CA ILE A 781 -21.43 -53.08 -7.06
C ILE A 781 -21.95 -53.16 -8.50
N LYS A 782 -23.24 -52.90 -8.69
CA LYS A 782 -23.91 -52.79 -9.98
C LYS A 782 -24.38 -51.35 -10.18
N LEU A 783 -24.27 -50.87 -11.41
CA LEU A 783 -24.87 -49.62 -11.83
C LEU A 783 -26.14 -49.89 -12.62
N GLU A 784 -27.20 -49.21 -12.28
CA GLU A 784 -28.47 -49.28 -13.00
C GLU A 784 -28.70 -47.91 -13.64
N VAL A 785 -28.80 -47.86 -14.97
CA VAL A 785 -29.15 -46.69 -15.75
C VAL A 785 -30.66 -46.50 -15.69
N MET A 786 -31.11 -45.30 -15.31
CA MET A 786 -32.52 -44.91 -15.19
C MET A 786 -32.95 -44.05 -16.39
#